data_1c5eecf4c9c842547bcfe0aff368de42
#
_entry.id   1c5eecf4c9c842547bcfe0aff368de42
#
_cell.length_a   1.000
_cell.length_b   1.000
_cell.length_c   1.000
_cell.angle_alpha   90.00
_cell.angle_beta   90.00
_cell.angle_gamma   90.00
#
_symmetry.space_group_name_H-M   'P 1'
#
loop_
_entity.id
_entity.type
_entity.pdbx_description
1 polymer ?
#
loop_
_entity_poly.entity_id
_entity_poly.type
_entity_poly.pdbx_seq_one_letter_code
_entity_poly.pdbx_strand_id
1 'polypeptide(L)'
;MERFTRTMIRYRWAVLAVWLVLLVVSVMAMSGLSALLTNRFTLPGTDTDRTEKILEQHFGQKTTGSFSLVVKGPPGSADRLVPVVRERAAKAAAELPTGKLAGVQVVSSSVVSATIASNLEPADAKGHTDDMRAAAGEVPGAEVYVSGQAAIEHDLDPVFAHDLKVGELYIAIPIAVLILAFVFGTTAFVLPLLFAAFAIPTTLSIIWIFAHFMELTTYLQNLVMLIGLGIAIDYSLLVVYRYREELLGGKSKEDALVRTMQTAGRAVVFSGSAVGIGLALMLFMPLPFMRGFGIGGFAIPIVSVLCALTLLPVLLYFLGAKLDRVRLVPKRILARRDAEYNFWMRLARVIQRRPAVFAAGTAAVLLALASPVFALELGPGSNKGIPQNLEGVQGLNVISDALGEGALAPTAIAGDTGRPRGVDAPDVRVAIGKLIAGLRRDPEVARVTFDESPQHVDPTGRYLQIEVVGKSEYGSPPALDFVHRLRDRIIPAAGFPEGVQVYAGGGPPSGVDFLELTYGAFPWLVLGVLLLTYILLLRAFRSILLPLKAIILNLLSIGAAYGMLVIFFKWGGADAIGLISFDQIEGWIPVFIFAMVFGLSMDYEVFLVSRMREEWDAGRPNADAVALGLAKTGRIVTAAGLVMFAAFMGFVAGSIVGLQQFGFGLAVAILLDVSIVRALLVPSAMELFGRWNWWLPGNVARVLRVKPSPLAPKSRPAMSPSGR
;
A
#
# COMPACT_ATOMS: atom_id res chain seq x y z
N MET A 1 20.39 -26.42 -2.55
CA MET A 1 21.01 -25.22 -3.14
C MET A 1 22.20 -25.54 -4.04
N GLU A 2 23.23 -26.30 -3.60
CA GLU A 2 24.42 -26.57 -4.44
C GLU A 2 24.06 -27.19 -5.81
N ARG A 3 23.38 -28.35 -5.80
CA ARG A 3 22.97 -29.01 -7.06
C ARG A 3 22.14 -28.08 -7.95
N PHE A 4 21.24 -27.33 -7.36
CA PHE A 4 20.40 -26.39 -8.06
C PHE A 4 21.24 -25.27 -8.73
N THR A 5 22.15 -24.64 -7.99
CA THR A 5 23.04 -23.58 -8.52
C THR A 5 23.92 -24.11 -9.66
N ARG A 6 24.52 -25.29 -9.50
CA ARG A 6 25.31 -25.91 -10.57
C ARG A 6 24.47 -26.22 -11.82
N THR A 7 23.20 -26.61 -11.64
CA THR A 7 22.26 -26.80 -12.74
C THR A 7 21.97 -25.48 -13.47
N MET A 8 21.71 -24.38 -12.72
CA MET A 8 21.50 -23.05 -13.33
C MET A 8 22.73 -22.57 -14.13
N ILE A 9 23.92 -22.78 -13.61
CA ILE A 9 25.17 -22.43 -14.30
C ILE A 9 25.35 -23.31 -15.54
N ARG A 10 25.07 -24.61 -15.47
CA ARG A 10 25.16 -25.54 -16.61
C ARG A 10 24.23 -25.12 -17.75
N TYR A 11 22.98 -24.76 -17.44
CA TYR A 11 21.96 -24.35 -18.41
C TYR A 11 21.84 -22.81 -18.54
N ARG A 12 22.89 -22.06 -18.26
CA ARG A 12 22.91 -20.59 -18.21
C ARG A 12 22.30 -19.88 -19.42
N TRP A 13 22.52 -20.39 -20.61
CA TRP A 13 21.97 -19.81 -21.84
C TRP A 13 20.46 -20.04 -21.94
N ALA A 14 19.96 -21.22 -21.55
CA ALA A 14 18.53 -21.49 -21.50
C ALA A 14 17.82 -20.63 -20.44
N VAL A 15 18.42 -20.50 -19.25
CA VAL A 15 17.89 -19.65 -18.19
C VAL A 15 17.81 -18.18 -18.66
N LEU A 16 18.87 -17.67 -19.29
CA LEU A 16 18.86 -16.31 -19.82
C LEU A 16 17.82 -16.14 -20.92
N ALA A 17 17.70 -17.09 -21.84
CA ALA A 17 16.70 -17.05 -22.91
C ALA A 17 15.26 -17.05 -22.35
N VAL A 18 14.97 -17.89 -21.37
CA VAL A 18 13.64 -17.91 -20.69
C VAL A 18 13.33 -16.57 -20.06
N TRP A 19 14.28 -15.97 -19.32
CA TRP A 19 14.05 -14.67 -18.69
C TRP A 19 13.91 -13.53 -19.70
N LEU A 20 14.63 -13.59 -20.83
CA LEU A 20 14.46 -12.60 -21.91
C LEU A 20 13.10 -12.72 -22.59
N VAL A 21 12.63 -13.95 -22.85
CA VAL A 21 11.27 -14.16 -23.36
C VAL A 21 10.23 -13.68 -22.37
N LEU A 22 10.39 -14.01 -21.08
CA LEU A 22 9.51 -13.51 -20.03
C LEU A 22 9.49 -11.98 -19.98
N LEU A 23 10.64 -11.34 -20.10
CA LEU A 23 10.72 -9.87 -20.13
C LEU A 23 9.92 -9.28 -21.29
N VAL A 24 10.12 -9.80 -22.52
CA VAL A 24 9.39 -9.31 -23.71
C VAL A 24 7.88 -9.47 -23.52
N VAL A 25 7.43 -10.66 -23.12
CA VAL A 25 6.01 -10.94 -22.86
C VAL A 25 5.47 -10.01 -21.76
N SER A 26 6.25 -9.80 -20.70
CA SER A 26 5.84 -8.94 -19.58
C SER A 26 5.72 -7.48 -19.97
N VAL A 27 6.63 -6.96 -20.79
CA VAL A 27 6.55 -5.57 -21.29
C VAL A 27 5.32 -5.39 -22.19
N MET A 28 4.99 -6.39 -23.01
CA MET A 28 3.77 -6.37 -23.82
C MET A 28 2.50 -6.39 -22.94
N ALA A 29 2.47 -7.22 -21.90
CA ALA A 29 1.33 -7.29 -20.98
C ALA A 29 1.15 -5.98 -20.19
N MET A 30 2.25 -5.35 -19.76
CA MET A 30 2.20 -4.07 -19.04
C MET A 30 1.52 -2.94 -19.83
N SER A 31 1.66 -2.91 -21.16
CA SER A 31 1.10 -1.82 -21.97
C SER A 31 -0.44 -1.76 -21.94
N GLY A 32 -1.11 -2.88 -21.62
CA GLY A 32 -2.55 -2.95 -21.46
C GLY A 32 -3.05 -2.97 -20.01
N LEU A 33 -2.14 -2.88 -19.02
CA LEU A 33 -2.52 -3.05 -17.61
C LEU A 33 -3.38 -1.88 -17.09
N SER A 34 -2.97 -0.63 -17.35
CA SER A 34 -3.66 0.55 -16.83
C SER A 34 -5.13 0.67 -17.26
N ALA A 35 -5.45 0.16 -18.45
CA ALA A 35 -6.83 0.13 -18.93
C ALA A 35 -7.75 -0.84 -18.17
N LEU A 36 -7.18 -1.84 -17.49
CA LEU A 36 -7.92 -2.83 -16.70
C LEU A 36 -8.04 -2.46 -15.22
N LEU A 37 -7.34 -1.42 -14.78
CA LEU A 37 -7.32 -1.00 -13.38
C LEU A 37 -8.38 0.08 -13.14
N THR A 38 -9.00 0.02 -11.96
CA THR A 38 -10.04 0.97 -11.53
C THR A 38 -9.82 1.36 -10.07
N ASN A 39 -10.36 2.51 -9.67
CA ASN A 39 -10.34 2.95 -8.28
C ASN A 39 -11.69 2.73 -7.57
N ARG A 40 -12.50 1.79 -8.06
CA ARG A 40 -13.76 1.43 -7.43
C ARG A 40 -13.53 0.69 -6.11
N PHE A 41 -14.24 1.11 -5.07
CA PHE A 41 -14.27 0.44 -3.77
C PHE A 41 -15.59 -0.33 -3.63
N THR A 42 -15.60 -1.60 -3.96
CA THR A 42 -16.74 -2.47 -3.70
C THR A 42 -16.74 -2.93 -2.25
N LEU A 43 -17.92 -2.89 -1.59
CA LEU A 43 -18.11 -3.16 -0.16
C LEU A 43 -19.09 -4.33 0.05
N PRO A 44 -18.71 -5.58 -0.28
CA PRO A 44 -19.63 -6.70 -0.34
C PRO A 44 -20.31 -6.98 1.00
N GLY A 45 -21.63 -7.14 0.97
CA GLY A 45 -22.44 -7.56 2.12
C GLY A 45 -22.81 -6.45 3.11
N THR A 46 -22.41 -5.21 2.83
CA THR A 46 -22.76 -4.03 3.66
C THR A 46 -24.13 -3.46 3.29
N ASP A 47 -24.60 -2.50 4.07
CA ASP A 47 -25.80 -1.73 3.72
C ASP A 47 -25.63 -0.91 2.46
N THR A 48 -24.41 -0.40 2.22
CA THR A 48 -24.06 0.28 0.98
C THR A 48 -24.22 -0.64 -0.24
N ASP A 49 -23.69 -1.86 -0.20
CA ASP A 49 -23.84 -2.84 -1.29
C ASP A 49 -25.31 -3.19 -1.56
N ARG A 50 -26.11 -3.33 -0.50
CA ARG A 50 -27.56 -3.58 -0.63
C ARG A 50 -28.30 -2.40 -1.22
N THR A 51 -27.97 -1.19 -0.76
CA THR A 51 -28.51 0.06 -1.30
C THR A 51 -28.20 0.20 -2.79
N GLU A 52 -26.93 0.03 -3.18
CA GLU A 52 -26.50 0.10 -4.58
C GLU A 52 -27.26 -0.90 -5.46
N LYS A 53 -27.42 -2.15 -5.01
CA LYS A 53 -28.17 -3.18 -5.73
C LYS A 53 -29.64 -2.82 -5.92
N ILE A 54 -30.30 -2.26 -4.90
CA ILE A 54 -31.69 -1.80 -4.99
C ILE A 54 -31.79 -0.65 -6.01
N LEU A 55 -30.89 0.33 -5.94
CA LEU A 55 -30.87 1.48 -6.83
C LEU A 55 -30.59 1.07 -8.28
N GLU A 56 -29.66 0.17 -8.50
CA GLU A 56 -29.34 -0.31 -9.85
C GLU A 56 -30.50 -1.13 -10.45
N GLN A 57 -31.05 -2.09 -9.69
CA GLN A 57 -32.04 -3.04 -10.20
C GLN A 57 -33.44 -2.47 -10.36
N HIS A 58 -33.83 -1.55 -9.49
CA HIS A 58 -35.22 -1.06 -9.41
C HIS A 58 -35.38 0.41 -9.84
N PHE A 59 -34.33 1.21 -9.76
CA PHE A 59 -34.36 2.61 -10.17
C PHE A 59 -33.49 2.88 -11.40
N GLY A 60 -32.72 1.89 -11.89
CA GLY A 60 -31.83 2.04 -13.04
C GLY A 60 -30.68 3.02 -12.81
N GLN A 61 -30.39 3.30 -11.54
CA GLN A 61 -29.32 4.23 -11.16
C GLN A 61 -28.01 3.47 -11.03
N LYS A 62 -27.24 3.44 -12.12
CA LYS A 62 -25.84 2.99 -12.11
C LYS A 62 -24.96 4.21 -11.89
N THR A 63 -24.39 4.37 -10.70
CA THR A 63 -23.59 5.55 -10.35
C THR A 63 -22.17 5.49 -10.92
N THR A 64 -21.65 4.30 -11.13
CA THR A 64 -20.22 4.06 -11.38
C THR A 64 -19.72 4.36 -12.80
N GLY A 65 -20.57 4.35 -13.81
CA GLY A 65 -20.20 4.69 -15.20
C GLY A 65 -20.81 6.01 -15.69
N SER A 66 -21.37 6.81 -14.78
CA SER A 66 -22.08 8.04 -15.12
C SER A 66 -21.15 9.25 -15.20
N PHE A 67 -21.55 10.21 -16.05
CA PHE A 67 -20.87 11.50 -16.20
C PHE A 67 -21.81 12.65 -15.84
N SER A 68 -21.22 13.79 -15.53
CA SER A 68 -21.93 15.04 -15.33
C SER A 68 -21.36 16.13 -16.24
N LEU A 69 -22.18 16.74 -17.04
CA LEU A 69 -21.82 17.95 -17.79
C LEU A 69 -22.20 19.16 -16.92
N VAL A 70 -21.22 19.89 -16.42
CA VAL A 70 -21.42 21.06 -15.56
C VAL A 70 -21.08 22.33 -16.35
N VAL A 71 -22.01 23.27 -16.41
CA VAL A 71 -21.82 24.54 -17.12
C VAL A 71 -22.03 25.70 -16.15
N LYS A 72 -21.00 26.53 -15.99
CA LYS A 72 -21.01 27.72 -15.14
C LYS A 72 -20.98 28.99 -16.02
N GLY A 73 -22.03 29.74 -15.97
CA GLY A 73 -22.15 31.03 -16.67
C GLY A 73 -22.17 32.23 -15.73
N PRO A 74 -22.37 33.43 -16.22
CA PRO A 74 -22.58 34.63 -15.42
C PRO A 74 -23.78 34.51 -14.47
N PRO A 75 -23.80 35.21 -13.33
CA PRO A 75 -24.94 35.22 -12.41
C PRO A 75 -26.26 35.55 -13.14
N GLY A 76 -27.31 34.76 -12.91
CA GLY A 76 -28.61 34.90 -13.53
C GLY A 76 -28.74 34.31 -14.94
N SER A 77 -27.76 33.54 -15.41
CA SER A 77 -27.79 32.91 -16.75
C SER A 77 -28.38 31.50 -16.76
N ALA A 78 -28.65 30.90 -15.64
CA ALA A 78 -29.00 29.48 -15.51
C ALA A 78 -30.17 29.07 -16.44
N ASP A 79 -31.28 29.84 -16.46
CA ASP A 79 -32.47 29.51 -17.30
C ASP A 79 -32.15 29.53 -18.80
N ARG A 80 -31.24 30.40 -19.21
CA ARG A 80 -30.78 30.47 -20.61
C ARG A 80 -29.82 29.34 -20.97
N LEU A 81 -29.10 28.83 -20.00
CA LEU A 81 -28.15 27.71 -20.17
C LEU A 81 -28.85 26.35 -20.24
N VAL A 82 -30.00 26.15 -19.58
CA VAL A 82 -30.71 24.86 -19.57
C VAL A 82 -30.91 24.24 -20.98
N PRO A 83 -31.43 24.94 -21.99
CA PRO A 83 -31.59 24.34 -23.33
C PRO A 83 -30.24 24.02 -23.97
N VAL A 84 -29.23 24.87 -23.79
CA VAL A 84 -27.89 24.67 -24.35
C VAL A 84 -27.23 23.45 -23.69
N VAL A 85 -27.28 23.35 -22.35
CA VAL A 85 -26.74 22.22 -21.59
C VAL A 85 -27.42 20.92 -21.99
N ARG A 86 -28.75 20.93 -22.17
CA ARG A 86 -29.50 19.76 -22.62
C ARG A 86 -29.03 19.27 -24.00
N GLU A 87 -28.85 20.19 -24.96
CA GLU A 87 -28.35 19.86 -26.30
C GLU A 87 -26.93 19.27 -26.25
N ARG A 88 -26.03 19.95 -25.52
CA ARG A 88 -24.62 19.52 -25.39
C ARG A 88 -24.49 18.21 -24.67
N ALA A 89 -25.23 18.01 -23.57
CA ALA A 89 -25.25 16.76 -22.84
C ALA A 89 -25.84 15.60 -23.68
N ALA A 90 -26.83 15.86 -24.50
CA ALA A 90 -27.36 14.84 -25.43
C ALA A 90 -26.31 14.44 -26.48
N LYS A 91 -25.55 15.42 -27.03
CA LYS A 91 -24.41 15.12 -27.93
C LYS A 91 -23.32 14.31 -27.24
N ALA A 92 -22.91 14.74 -26.05
CA ALA A 92 -21.90 14.00 -25.24
C ALA A 92 -22.37 12.58 -24.88
N ALA A 93 -23.67 12.41 -24.56
CA ALA A 93 -24.24 11.10 -24.29
C ALA A 93 -24.21 10.16 -25.51
N ALA A 94 -24.28 10.69 -26.73
CA ALA A 94 -24.22 9.89 -27.95
C ALA A 94 -22.84 9.28 -28.22
N GLU A 95 -21.78 9.81 -27.62
CA GLU A 95 -20.40 9.24 -27.69
C GLU A 95 -20.22 7.98 -26.81
N LEU A 96 -21.17 7.70 -25.93
CA LEU A 96 -21.17 6.49 -25.13
C LEU A 96 -22.08 5.43 -25.76
N PRO A 97 -21.62 4.16 -25.89
CA PRO A 97 -22.44 3.07 -26.47
C PRO A 97 -23.80 2.88 -25.78
N THR A 98 -23.86 3.17 -24.46
CA THR A 98 -25.10 3.05 -23.66
C THR A 98 -25.54 4.37 -23.04
N GLY A 99 -24.94 5.48 -23.47
CA GLY A 99 -25.16 6.81 -22.91
C GLY A 99 -26.58 7.33 -23.08
N LYS A 100 -27.15 7.87 -22.01
CA LYS A 100 -28.47 8.49 -22.00
C LYS A 100 -28.44 9.74 -21.12
N LEU A 101 -29.03 10.81 -21.60
CA LEU A 101 -29.30 12.00 -20.80
C LEU A 101 -30.38 11.66 -19.76
N ALA A 102 -29.99 11.54 -18.50
CA ALA A 102 -30.87 11.20 -17.39
C ALA A 102 -31.65 12.42 -16.88
N GLY A 103 -31.04 13.61 -16.90
CA GLY A 103 -31.69 14.82 -16.45
C GLY A 103 -30.83 16.07 -16.61
N VAL A 104 -31.46 17.23 -16.56
CA VAL A 104 -30.82 18.55 -16.50
C VAL A 104 -31.41 19.29 -15.32
N GLN A 105 -30.58 19.79 -14.42
CA GLN A 105 -31.03 20.54 -13.24
C GLN A 105 -30.27 21.86 -13.09
N VAL A 106 -30.99 22.87 -12.64
CA VAL A 106 -30.40 24.14 -12.22
C VAL A 106 -29.84 23.96 -10.82
N VAL A 107 -28.52 24.10 -10.71
CA VAL A 107 -27.78 23.97 -9.44
C VAL A 107 -27.79 25.28 -8.68
N SER A 108 -27.57 26.39 -9.39
CA SER A 108 -27.63 27.73 -8.82
C SER A 108 -28.03 28.77 -9.92
N SER A 109 -28.10 30.05 -9.58
CA SER A 109 -28.42 31.09 -10.58
C SER A 109 -27.41 31.18 -11.72
N SER A 110 -26.23 30.56 -11.60
CA SER A 110 -25.15 30.59 -12.59
C SER A 110 -24.69 29.20 -13.04
N VAL A 111 -25.18 28.13 -12.42
CA VAL A 111 -24.67 26.75 -12.66
C VAL A 111 -25.82 25.84 -13.06
N VAL A 112 -25.63 25.12 -14.17
CA VAL A 112 -26.54 24.07 -14.67
C VAL A 112 -25.74 22.78 -14.79
N SER A 113 -26.29 21.67 -14.32
CA SER A 113 -25.68 20.34 -14.43
C SER A 113 -26.61 19.40 -15.19
N ALA A 114 -26.05 18.58 -16.08
CA ALA A 114 -26.76 17.49 -16.76
C ALA A 114 -26.11 16.16 -16.39
N THR A 115 -26.91 15.19 -15.94
CA THR A 115 -26.44 13.83 -15.65
C THR A 115 -26.57 12.96 -16.88
N ILE A 116 -25.47 12.32 -17.27
CA ILE A 116 -25.39 11.37 -18.37
C ILE A 116 -25.18 9.98 -17.75
N ALA A 117 -26.23 9.16 -17.80
CA ALA A 117 -26.18 7.79 -17.30
C ALA A 117 -25.56 6.85 -18.32
N SER A 118 -24.78 5.88 -17.88
CA SER A 118 -24.21 4.82 -18.71
C SER A 118 -24.26 3.49 -17.96
N ASN A 119 -24.38 2.38 -18.71
CA ASN A 119 -24.29 1.03 -18.17
C ASN A 119 -22.89 0.41 -18.31
N LEU A 120 -21.92 1.20 -18.78
CA LEU A 120 -20.54 0.76 -18.89
C LEU A 120 -19.90 0.60 -17.51
N GLU A 121 -18.96 -0.33 -17.42
CA GLU A 121 -18.09 -0.38 -16.26
C GLU A 121 -17.16 0.85 -16.23
N PRO A 122 -16.68 1.31 -15.06
CA PRO A 122 -15.88 2.53 -14.94
C PRO A 122 -14.63 2.54 -15.83
N ALA A 123 -13.96 1.39 -15.95
CA ALA A 123 -12.75 1.25 -16.78
C ALA A 123 -13.06 1.46 -18.29
N ASP A 124 -14.23 1.00 -18.77
CA ASP A 124 -14.65 1.20 -20.15
C ASP A 124 -15.17 2.63 -20.34
N ALA A 125 -15.97 3.13 -19.39
CA ALA A 125 -16.56 4.46 -19.45
C ALA A 125 -15.50 5.57 -19.53
N LYS A 126 -14.42 5.50 -18.75
CA LYS A 126 -13.35 6.50 -18.72
C LYS A 126 -12.67 6.69 -20.09
N GLY A 127 -12.63 5.64 -20.92
CA GLY A 127 -12.04 5.70 -22.26
C GLY A 127 -12.77 6.63 -23.22
N HIS A 128 -14.03 7.01 -22.95
CA HIS A 128 -14.83 7.90 -23.77
C HIS A 128 -14.81 9.38 -23.33
N THR A 129 -14.04 9.70 -22.27
CA THR A 129 -14.04 11.06 -21.66
C THR A 129 -13.64 12.15 -22.65
N ASP A 130 -12.59 11.94 -23.44
CA ASP A 130 -12.12 12.93 -24.42
C ASP A 130 -13.11 13.15 -25.56
N ASP A 131 -13.77 12.09 -26.05
CA ASP A 131 -14.81 12.18 -27.08
C ASP A 131 -16.01 12.95 -26.55
N MET A 132 -16.41 12.71 -25.29
CA MET A 132 -17.48 13.45 -24.62
C MET A 132 -17.15 14.93 -24.44
N ARG A 133 -15.91 15.28 -24.08
CA ARG A 133 -15.43 16.66 -23.99
C ARG A 133 -15.50 17.36 -25.33
N ALA A 134 -15.03 16.68 -26.38
CA ALA A 134 -15.09 17.20 -27.74
C ALA A 134 -16.55 17.43 -28.22
N ALA A 135 -17.47 16.50 -27.91
CA ALA A 135 -18.89 16.62 -28.26
C ALA A 135 -19.63 17.69 -27.43
N ALA A 136 -19.31 17.85 -26.15
CA ALA A 136 -19.83 18.93 -25.32
C ALA A 136 -19.41 20.29 -25.83
N GLY A 137 -18.15 20.45 -26.25
CA GLY A 137 -17.58 21.65 -26.83
C GLY A 137 -17.72 22.89 -25.94
N GLU A 138 -17.31 24.03 -26.45
CA GLU A 138 -17.39 25.31 -25.74
C GLU A 138 -18.79 25.93 -25.79
N VAL A 139 -19.16 26.62 -24.70
CA VAL A 139 -20.36 27.45 -24.62
C VAL A 139 -19.92 28.93 -24.48
N PRO A 140 -20.24 29.80 -25.42
CA PRO A 140 -19.80 31.19 -25.39
C PRO A 140 -20.19 31.90 -24.09
N GLY A 141 -19.19 32.41 -23.36
CA GLY A 141 -19.38 33.13 -22.10
C GLY A 141 -19.70 32.25 -20.90
N ALA A 142 -19.48 30.93 -20.99
CA ALA A 142 -19.60 30.00 -19.88
C ALA A 142 -18.42 29.00 -19.84
N GLU A 143 -18.10 28.51 -18.65
CA GLU A 143 -17.13 27.42 -18.44
C GLU A 143 -17.87 26.08 -18.51
N VAL A 144 -17.30 25.12 -19.22
CA VAL A 144 -17.89 23.79 -19.44
C VAL A 144 -16.94 22.74 -18.86
N TYR A 145 -17.49 21.83 -18.08
CA TYR A 145 -16.72 20.75 -17.45
C TYR A 145 -17.44 19.42 -17.64
N VAL A 146 -16.70 18.41 -18.12
CA VAL A 146 -17.14 17.01 -18.09
C VAL A 146 -16.56 16.38 -16.83
N SER A 147 -17.43 16.02 -15.90
CA SER A 147 -17.12 15.54 -14.56
C SER A 147 -17.81 14.20 -14.28
N GLY A 148 -17.70 13.71 -13.07
CA GLY A 148 -18.18 12.40 -12.63
C GLY A 148 -17.02 11.41 -12.44
N GLN A 149 -17.32 10.26 -11.83
CA GLN A 149 -16.29 9.31 -11.44
C GLN A 149 -15.39 8.87 -12.62
N ALA A 150 -15.99 8.52 -13.76
CA ALA A 150 -15.25 8.06 -14.93
C ALA A 150 -14.33 9.16 -15.52
N ALA A 151 -14.80 10.42 -15.55
CA ALA A 151 -13.98 11.54 -16.01
C ALA A 151 -12.83 11.84 -15.07
N ILE A 152 -13.05 11.77 -13.77
CA ILE A 152 -12.00 11.98 -12.75
C ILE A 152 -10.96 10.86 -12.83
N GLU A 153 -11.38 9.59 -12.96
CA GLU A 153 -10.45 8.47 -13.13
C GLU A 153 -9.62 8.61 -14.41
N HIS A 154 -10.22 9.08 -15.51
CA HIS A 154 -9.49 9.41 -16.74
C HIS A 154 -8.43 10.49 -16.50
N ASP A 155 -8.78 11.58 -15.82
CA ASP A 155 -7.89 12.69 -15.53
C ASP A 155 -6.76 12.30 -14.55
N LEU A 156 -7.01 11.32 -13.66
CA LEU A 156 -6.01 10.81 -12.73
C LEU A 156 -5.00 9.86 -13.40
N ASP A 157 -5.34 9.16 -14.49
CA ASP A 157 -4.42 8.25 -15.17
C ASP A 157 -3.07 8.90 -15.55
N PRO A 158 -3.04 10.09 -16.20
CA PRO A 158 -1.79 10.79 -16.49
C PRO A 158 -1.08 11.30 -15.23
N VAL A 159 -1.84 11.64 -14.17
CA VAL A 159 -1.25 12.04 -12.87
C VAL A 159 -0.51 10.87 -12.25
N PHE A 160 -1.13 9.68 -12.16
CA PHE A 160 -0.48 8.47 -11.68
C PHE A 160 0.77 8.12 -12.50
N ALA A 161 0.68 8.23 -13.84
CA ALA A 161 1.82 7.97 -14.72
C ALA A 161 2.96 8.99 -14.50
N HIS A 162 2.63 10.26 -14.29
CA HIS A 162 3.58 11.32 -13.99
C HIS A 162 4.24 11.11 -12.62
N ASP A 163 3.44 10.89 -11.58
CA ASP A 163 3.90 10.68 -10.21
C ASP A 163 4.85 9.46 -10.12
N LEU A 164 4.49 8.39 -10.81
CA LEU A 164 5.34 7.22 -10.93
C LEU A 164 6.67 7.54 -11.61
N LYS A 165 6.62 8.29 -12.73
CA LYS A 165 7.83 8.70 -13.46
C LYS A 165 8.73 9.59 -12.59
N VAL A 166 8.16 10.55 -11.87
CA VAL A 166 8.90 11.43 -10.95
C VAL A 166 9.47 10.62 -9.79
N GLY A 167 8.64 9.85 -9.12
CA GLY A 167 9.04 9.05 -7.95
C GLY A 167 10.09 8.00 -8.28
N GLU A 168 9.91 7.25 -9.35
CA GLU A 168 10.81 6.15 -9.71
C GLU A 168 12.03 6.64 -10.49
N LEU A 169 11.80 7.31 -11.64
CA LEU A 169 12.87 7.62 -12.59
C LEU A 169 13.75 8.80 -12.14
N TYR A 170 13.16 9.84 -11.53
CA TYR A 170 13.92 11.03 -11.14
C TYR A 170 14.37 11.04 -9.68
N ILE A 171 13.75 10.24 -8.80
CA ILE A 171 14.10 10.19 -7.37
C ILE A 171 14.71 8.83 -7.00
N ALA A 172 13.92 7.76 -7.04
CA ALA A 172 14.32 6.48 -6.49
C ALA A 172 15.52 5.86 -7.22
N ILE A 173 15.47 5.77 -8.55
CA ILE A 173 16.57 5.17 -9.35
C ILE A 173 17.86 5.97 -9.23
N PRO A 174 17.91 7.32 -9.41
CA PRO A 174 19.16 8.07 -9.29
C PRO A 174 19.78 7.96 -7.90
N ILE A 175 18.98 8.05 -6.83
CA ILE A 175 19.47 7.92 -5.46
C ILE A 175 19.99 6.49 -5.23
N ALA A 176 19.23 5.47 -5.69
CA ALA A 176 19.66 4.07 -5.60
C ALA A 176 20.99 3.84 -6.34
N VAL A 177 21.13 4.35 -7.57
CA VAL A 177 22.39 4.29 -8.34
C VAL A 177 23.53 4.92 -7.58
N LEU A 178 23.34 6.12 -7.02
CA LEU A 178 24.35 6.84 -6.24
C LEU A 178 24.78 6.05 -5.01
N ILE A 179 23.83 5.54 -4.22
CA ILE A 179 24.10 4.73 -3.03
C ILE A 179 24.82 3.44 -3.42
N LEU A 180 24.31 2.71 -4.41
CA LEU A 180 24.92 1.45 -4.87
C LEU A 180 26.29 1.64 -5.48
N ALA A 181 26.51 2.71 -6.27
CA ALA A 181 27.81 3.07 -6.81
C ALA A 181 28.82 3.36 -5.69
N PHE A 182 28.39 4.05 -4.63
CA PHE A 182 29.22 4.28 -3.44
C PHE A 182 29.51 2.98 -2.67
N VAL A 183 28.50 2.14 -2.46
CA VAL A 183 28.60 0.87 -1.70
C VAL A 183 29.52 -0.12 -2.43
N PHE A 184 29.31 -0.32 -3.71
CA PHE A 184 30.14 -1.25 -4.51
C PHE A 184 31.50 -0.64 -4.91
N GLY A 185 31.55 0.66 -5.15
CA GLY A 185 32.75 1.36 -5.64
C GLY A 185 33.14 0.98 -7.07
N THR A 186 32.32 0.22 -7.77
CA THR A 186 32.54 -0.34 -9.11
C THR A 186 31.23 -0.33 -9.90
N THR A 187 31.27 -0.64 -11.18
CA THR A 187 30.06 -0.75 -12.03
C THR A 187 29.17 -1.94 -11.67
N ALA A 188 29.46 -2.70 -10.60
CA ALA A 188 28.63 -3.80 -10.12
C ALA A 188 27.23 -3.36 -9.66
N PHE A 189 26.99 -2.05 -9.45
CA PHE A 189 25.67 -1.49 -9.18
C PHE A 189 24.64 -1.73 -10.31
N VAL A 190 25.11 -2.02 -11.52
CA VAL A 190 24.24 -2.37 -12.66
C VAL A 190 23.48 -3.68 -12.44
N LEU A 191 24.04 -4.63 -11.68
CA LEU A 191 23.40 -5.92 -11.43
C LEU A 191 22.06 -5.81 -10.66
N PRO A 192 21.94 -5.04 -9.57
CA PRO A 192 20.67 -4.76 -8.92
C PRO A 192 19.63 -4.11 -9.85
N LEU A 193 20.05 -3.19 -10.70
CA LEU A 193 19.13 -2.54 -11.65
C LEU A 193 18.66 -3.50 -12.74
N LEU A 194 19.57 -4.32 -13.29
CA LEU A 194 19.16 -5.38 -14.20
C LEU A 194 18.19 -6.36 -13.55
N PHE A 195 18.45 -6.71 -12.30
CA PHE A 195 17.53 -7.58 -11.54
C PHE A 195 16.13 -6.96 -11.44
N ALA A 196 16.01 -5.69 -11.06
CA ALA A 196 14.74 -4.97 -11.00
C ALA A 196 14.04 -4.92 -12.36
N ALA A 197 14.80 -4.67 -13.45
CA ALA A 197 14.29 -4.61 -14.81
C ALA A 197 13.65 -5.94 -15.29
N PHE A 198 14.00 -7.08 -14.71
CA PHE A 198 13.34 -8.35 -14.97
C PHE A 198 12.23 -8.65 -13.99
N ALA A 199 12.43 -8.40 -12.69
CA ALA A 199 11.49 -8.79 -11.65
C ALA A 199 10.20 -7.96 -11.68
N ILE A 200 10.29 -6.64 -11.87
CA ILE A 200 9.13 -5.75 -11.84
C ILE A 200 8.17 -6.03 -13.01
N PRO A 201 8.60 -6.01 -14.29
CA PRO A 201 7.67 -6.30 -15.39
C PRO A 201 7.06 -7.70 -15.30
N THR A 202 7.85 -8.70 -14.86
CA THR A 202 7.32 -10.06 -14.65
C THR A 202 6.23 -10.11 -13.59
N THR A 203 6.36 -9.31 -12.53
CA THR A 203 5.30 -9.21 -11.51
C THR A 203 4.06 -8.51 -12.07
N LEU A 204 4.24 -7.41 -12.80
CA LEU A 204 3.12 -6.67 -13.39
C LEU A 204 2.39 -7.50 -14.44
N SER A 205 3.07 -8.40 -15.19
CA SER A 205 2.39 -9.33 -16.09
C SER A 205 1.52 -10.36 -15.35
N ILE A 206 1.93 -10.78 -14.16
CA ILE A 206 1.07 -11.62 -13.30
C ILE A 206 -0.17 -10.84 -12.87
N ILE A 207 -0.01 -9.58 -12.46
CA ILE A 207 -1.13 -8.69 -12.10
C ILE A 207 -2.06 -8.48 -13.30
N TRP A 208 -1.52 -8.28 -14.49
CA TRP A 208 -2.30 -8.17 -15.73
C TRP A 208 -3.18 -9.39 -15.97
N ILE A 209 -2.68 -10.61 -15.72
CA ILE A 209 -3.48 -11.83 -15.80
C ILE A 209 -4.66 -11.78 -14.80
N PHE A 210 -4.38 -11.42 -13.53
CA PHE A 210 -5.42 -11.36 -12.50
C PHE A 210 -6.45 -10.26 -12.76
N ALA A 211 -6.04 -9.13 -13.37
CA ALA A 211 -6.93 -8.03 -13.73
C ALA A 211 -8.04 -8.41 -14.72
N HIS A 212 -7.91 -9.54 -15.44
CA HIS A 212 -8.99 -10.07 -16.29
C HIS A 212 -10.04 -10.87 -15.52
N PHE A 213 -9.77 -11.24 -14.26
CA PHE A 213 -10.65 -12.10 -13.47
C PHE A 213 -11.22 -11.37 -12.23
N MET A 214 -10.67 -10.22 -11.86
CA MET A 214 -11.09 -9.47 -10.70
C MET A 214 -10.72 -7.99 -10.81
N GLU A 215 -11.50 -7.14 -10.16
CA GLU A 215 -11.20 -5.71 -10.08
C GLU A 215 -9.92 -5.47 -9.26
N LEU A 216 -8.97 -4.75 -9.84
CA LEU A 216 -7.72 -4.34 -9.21
C LEU A 216 -7.55 -2.83 -9.29
N THR A 217 -6.97 -2.26 -8.25
CA THR A 217 -6.79 -0.81 -8.15
C THR A 217 -5.56 -0.30 -8.91
N THR A 218 -5.65 0.92 -9.44
CA THR A 218 -4.54 1.65 -10.07
C THR A 218 -3.36 1.84 -9.10
N TYR A 219 -3.63 2.01 -7.80
CA TYR A 219 -2.59 2.09 -6.76
C TYR A 219 -1.67 0.87 -6.73
N LEU A 220 -2.17 -0.31 -7.13
CA LEU A 220 -1.40 -1.56 -7.12
C LEU A 220 -0.21 -1.53 -8.07
N GLN A 221 -0.36 -0.91 -9.25
CA GLN A 221 0.73 -0.78 -10.21
C GLN A 221 1.88 0.04 -9.62
N ASN A 222 1.58 1.22 -9.08
CA ASN A 222 2.57 2.11 -8.47
C ASN A 222 3.27 1.45 -7.30
N LEU A 223 2.50 0.76 -6.46
CA LEU A 223 3.00 0.02 -5.32
C LEU A 223 3.99 -1.08 -5.73
N VAL A 224 3.63 -1.92 -6.71
CA VAL A 224 4.49 -3.02 -7.16
C VAL A 224 5.77 -2.50 -7.79
N MET A 225 5.73 -1.38 -8.52
CA MET A 225 6.92 -0.79 -9.12
C MET A 225 7.91 -0.31 -8.06
N LEU A 226 7.47 0.49 -7.10
CA LEU A 226 8.38 1.06 -6.08
C LEU A 226 8.83 0.04 -5.03
N ILE A 227 7.92 -0.82 -4.56
CA ILE A 227 8.28 -1.91 -3.66
C ILE A 227 9.18 -2.92 -4.36
N GLY A 228 8.85 -3.23 -5.63
CA GLY A 228 9.63 -4.13 -6.46
C GLY A 228 11.05 -3.64 -6.65
N LEU A 229 11.25 -2.34 -6.86
CA LEU A 229 12.57 -1.73 -6.92
C LEU A 229 13.35 -1.93 -5.62
N GLY A 230 12.72 -1.63 -4.46
CA GLY A 230 13.33 -1.81 -3.15
C GLY A 230 13.76 -3.26 -2.89
N ILE A 231 12.81 -4.22 -3.01
CA ILE A 231 13.08 -5.66 -2.79
C ILE A 231 14.13 -6.19 -3.79
N ALA A 232 14.04 -5.80 -5.05
CA ALA A 232 14.97 -6.24 -6.08
C ALA A 232 16.40 -5.79 -5.77
N ILE A 233 16.56 -4.55 -5.35
CA ILE A 233 17.88 -4.01 -4.96
C ILE A 233 18.42 -4.74 -3.73
N ASP A 234 17.59 -4.93 -2.70
CA ASP A 234 18.01 -5.56 -1.45
C ASP A 234 18.50 -6.99 -1.65
N TYR A 235 17.71 -7.83 -2.34
CA TYR A 235 18.10 -9.21 -2.57
C TYR A 235 19.32 -9.34 -3.46
N SER A 236 19.40 -8.52 -4.50
CA SER A 236 20.55 -8.52 -5.38
C SER A 236 21.80 -7.97 -4.70
N LEU A 237 21.68 -6.91 -3.90
CA LEU A 237 22.78 -6.33 -3.11
C LEU A 237 23.42 -7.39 -2.20
N LEU A 238 22.58 -8.13 -1.46
CA LEU A 238 23.03 -9.17 -0.57
C LEU A 238 23.81 -10.28 -1.29
N VAL A 239 23.28 -10.76 -2.42
CA VAL A 239 23.88 -11.83 -3.21
C VAL A 239 25.17 -11.35 -3.89
N VAL A 240 25.15 -10.17 -4.51
CA VAL A 240 26.33 -9.59 -5.20
C VAL A 240 27.46 -9.32 -4.20
N TYR A 241 27.14 -8.75 -3.03
CA TYR A 241 28.12 -8.49 -1.99
C TYR A 241 28.78 -9.78 -1.51
N ARG A 242 27.99 -10.83 -1.23
CA ARG A 242 28.50 -12.13 -0.77
C ARG A 242 29.36 -12.80 -1.84
N TYR A 243 28.96 -12.73 -3.11
CA TYR A 243 29.73 -13.26 -4.21
C TYR A 243 31.12 -12.62 -4.31
N ARG A 244 31.19 -11.29 -4.17
CA ARG A 244 32.45 -10.56 -4.15
C ARG A 244 33.33 -10.93 -2.96
N GLU A 245 32.75 -11.12 -1.78
CA GLU A 245 33.47 -11.58 -0.60
C GLU A 245 34.14 -12.95 -0.83
N GLU A 246 33.40 -13.89 -1.44
CA GLU A 246 33.91 -15.23 -1.74
C GLU A 246 34.99 -15.22 -2.83
N LEU A 247 34.86 -14.34 -3.84
CA LEU A 247 35.91 -14.15 -4.88
C LEU A 247 37.19 -13.55 -4.30
N LEU A 248 37.08 -12.55 -3.42
CA LEU A 248 38.22 -11.95 -2.72
C LEU A 248 38.90 -12.95 -1.79
N GLY A 249 38.15 -13.94 -1.28
CA GLY A 249 38.69 -15.08 -0.54
C GLY A 249 39.43 -16.11 -1.39
N GLY A 250 39.63 -15.87 -2.70
CA GLY A 250 40.43 -16.71 -3.61
C GLY A 250 39.69 -17.90 -4.22
N LYS A 251 38.38 -18.01 -4.10
CA LYS A 251 37.58 -19.10 -4.71
C LYS A 251 37.41 -18.90 -6.20
N SER A 252 37.24 -20.04 -6.91
CA SER A 252 36.84 -20.01 -8.33
C SER A 252 35.48 -19.33 -8.50
N LYS A 253 35.15 -18.83 -9.71
CA LYS A 253 33.84 -18.21 -9.99
C LYS A 253 32.66 -19.13 -9.65
N GLU A 254 32.76 -20.41 -10.01
CA GLU A 254 31.70 -21.37 -9.77
C GLU A 254 31.55 -21.70 -8.28
N ASP A 255 32.66 -21.93 -7.58
CA ASP A 255 32.62 -22.24 -6.14
C ASP A 255 32.18 -21.02 -5.31
N ALA A 256 32.59 -19.81 -5.72
CA ALA A 256 32.11 -18.56 -5.11
C ALA A 256 30.59 -18.42 -5.29
N LEU A 257 30.03 -18.71 -6.49
CA LEU A 257 28.59 -18.69 -6.73
C LEU A 257 27.85 -19.75 -5.91
N VAL A 258 28.35 -20.99 -5.91
CA VAL A 258 27.76 -22.07 -5.12
C VAL A 258 27.72 -21.71 -3.64
N ARG A 259 28.82 -21.20 -3.11
CA ARG A 259 28.90 -20.79 -1.69
C ARG A 259 27.98 -19.62 -1.38
N THR A 260 27.92 -18.63 -2.27
CA THR A 260 27.00 -17.49 -2.17
C THR A 260 25.56 -17.95 -2.10
N MET A 261 25.14 -18.84 -2.99
CA MET A 261 23.76 -19.34 -2.98
C MET A 261 23.45 -20.26 -1.80
N GLN A 262 24.42 -20.94 -1.26
CA GLN A 262 24.26 -21.71 -0.01
C GLN A 262 24.05 -20.83 1.23
N THR A 263 24.52 -19.59 1.21
CA THR A 263 24.44 -18.61 2.32
C THR A 263 23.43 -17.51 2.02
N ALA A 264 23.80 -16.53 1.19
CA ALA A 264 22.94 -15.39 0.83
C ALA A 264 21.66 -15.83 0.09
N GLY A 265 21.74 -16.81 -0.81
CA GLY A 265 20.55 -17.34 -1.49
C GLY A 265 19.54 -17.98 -0.54
N ARG A 266 19.98 -18.66 0.53
CA ARG A 266 19.05 -19.14 1.56
C ARG A 266 18.43 -17.99 2.36
N ALA A 267 19.22 -16.98 2.68
CA ALA A 267 18.69 -15.79 3.37
C ALA A 267 17.59 -15.13 2.54
N VAL A 268 17.81 -14.93 1.23
CA VAL A 268 16.82 -14.38 0.30
C VAL A 268 15.53 -15.24 0.25
N VAL A 269 15.64 -16.57 0.25
CA VAL A 269 14.44 -17.44 0.28
C VAL A 269 13.66 -17.24 1.58
N PHE A 270 14.34 -17.23 2.74
CA PHE A 270 13.68 -17.01 4.02
C PHE A 270 13.02 -15.65 4.10
N SER A 271 13.73 -14.63 3.71
CA SER A 271 13.33 -13.24 3.67
C SER A 271 12.11 -13.06 2.75
N GLY A 272 12.24 -13.43 1.48
CA GLY A 272 11.14 -13.30 0.52
C GLY A 272 9.90 -14.13 0.89
N SER A 273 10.10 -15.28 1.56
CA SER A 273 8.97 -16.04 2.10
C SER A 273 8.27 -15.29 3.25
N ALA A 274 9.02 -14.62 4.12
CA ALA A 274 8.44 -13.86 5.22
C ALA A 274 7.62 -12.67 4.72
N VAL A 275 8.19 -11.88 3.78
CA VAL A 275 7.47 -10.76 3.12
C VAL A 275 6.24 -11.29 2.38
N GLY A 276 6.42 -12.31 1.54
CA GLY A 276 5.33 -12.88 0.76
C GLY A 276 4.19 -13.42 1.62
N ILE A 277 4.49 -14.12 2.71
CA ILE A 277 3.48 -14.63 3.65
C ILE A 277 2.77 -13.48 4.36
N GLY A 278 3.51 -12.45 4.84
CA GLY A 278 2.92 -11.29 5.49
C GLY A 278 1.90 -10.58 4.60
N LEU A 279 2.28 -10.33 3.33
CA LEU A 279 1.40 -9.65 2.37
C LEU A 279 0.30 -10.58 1.83
N ALA A 280 0.55 -11.89 1.72
CA ALA A 280 -0.48 -12.86 1.32
C ALA A 280 -1.66 -12.91 2.30
N LEU A 281 -1.48 -12.57 3.57
CA LEU A 281 -2.58 -12.49 4.53
C LEU A 281 -3.60 -11.40 4.18
N MET A 282 -3.22 -10.40 3.40
CA MET A 282 -4.15 -9.41 2.87
C MET A 282 -5.18 -10.00 1.88
N LEU A 283 -4.91 -11.19 1.31
CA LEU A 283 -5.89 -11.92 0.50
C LEU A 283 -7.15 -12.32 1.29
N PHE A 284 -7.04 -12.42 2.61
CA PHE A 284 -8.14 -12.76 3.50
C PHE A 284 -8.93 -11.54 4.00
N MET A 285 -8.52 -10.33 3.61
CA MET A 285 -9.29 -9.13 3.93
C MET A 285 -10.63 -9.14 3.18
N PRO A 286 -11.72 -8.64 3.79
CA PRO A 286 -13.05 -8.68 3.19
C PRO A 286 -13.19 -7.77 1.95
N LEU A 287 -12.31 -6.79 1.80
CA LEU A 287 -12.35 -5.80 0.72
C LEU A 287 -11.59 -6.27 -0.53
N PRO A 288 -12.22 -6.30 -1.73
CA PRO A 288 -11.55 -6.61 -2.99
C PRO A 288 -10.33 -5.75 -3.26
N PHE A 289 -10.42 -4.45 -2.97
CA PHE A 289 -9.31 -3.49 -3.03
C PHE A 289 -8.06 -3.98 -2.27
N MET A 290 -8.22 -4.42 -1.02
CA MET A 290 -7.12 -4.92 -0.19
C MET A 290 -6.60 -6.29 -0.65
N ARG A 291 -7.49 -7.14 -1.19
CA ARG A 291 -7.07 -8.43 -1.80
C ARG A 291 -6.16 -8.21 -3.00
N GLY A 292 -6.43 -7.19 -3.81
CA GLY A 292 -5.55 -6.77 -4.90
C GLY A 292 -4.13 -6.51 -4.43
N PHE A 293 -3.97 -5.75 -3.35
CA PHE A 293 -2.67 -5.53 -2.73
C PHE A 293 -2.02 -6.82 -2.20
N GLY A 294 -2.82 -7.76 -1.70
CA GLY A 294 -2.36 -9.07 -1.30
C GLY A 294 -1.75 -9.85 -2.48
N ILE A 295 -2.37 -9.80 -3.66
CA ILE A 295 -1.87 -10.44 -4.88
C ILE A 295 -0.52 -9.85 -5.30
N GLY A 296 -0.45 -8.53 -5.49
CA GLY A 296 0.78 -7.86 -5.89
C GLY A 296 1.88 -8.00 -4.85
N GLY A 297 1.52 -7.81 -3.57
CA GLY A 297 2.42 -7.94 -2.44
C GLY A 297 2.98 -9.35 -2.25
N PHE A 298 2.22 -10.39 -2.61
CA PHE A 298 2.70 -11.77 -2.64
C PHE A 298 3.53 -12.07 -3.88
N ALA A 299 3.10 -11.59 -5.04
CA ALA A 299 3.75 -11.89 -6.32
C ALA A 299 5.17 -11.32 -6.38
N ILE A 300 5.39 -10.05 -5.95
CA ILE A 300 6.70 -9.41 -6.08
C ILE A 300 7.83 -10.09 -5.30
N PRO A 301 7.69 -10.49 -4.02
CA PRO A 301 8.72 -11.25 -3.34
C PRO A 301 8.98 -12.62 -3.96
N ILE A 302 7.95 -13.32 -4.42
CA ILE A 302 8.09 -14.64 -5.06
C ILE A 302 8.88 -14.52 -6.37
N VAL A 303 8.50 -13.58 -7.25
CA VAL A 303 9.22 -13.34 -8.51
C VAL A 303 10.66 -12.92 -8.22
N SER A 304 10.88 -12.05 -7.24
CA SER A 304 12.22 -11.61 -6.82
C SER A 304 13.06 -12.78 -6.29
N VAL A 305 12.49 -13.66 -5.48
CA VAL A 305 13.19 -14.89 -5.03
C VAL A 305 13.54 -15.80 -6.21
N LEU A 306 12.62 -16.02 -7.14
CA LEU A 306 12.87 -16.82 -8.35
C LEU A 306 13.97 -16.19 -9.21
N CYS A 307 13.93 -14.89 -9.41
CA CYS A 307 14.94 -14.11 -10.12
C CYS A 307 16.32 -14.22 -9.42
N ALA A 308 16.35 -14.08 -8.09
CA ALA A 308 17.58 -14.20 -7.29
C ALA A 308 18.21 -15.60 -7.33
N LEU A 309 17.39 -16.64 -7.43
CA LEU A 309 17.86 -18.03 -7.45
C LEU A 309 18.25 -18.52 -8.84
N THR A 310 17.68 -17.95 -9.91
CA THR A 310 17.85 -18.42 -11.27
C THR A 310 18.63 -17.44 -12.14
N LEU A 311 18.14 -16.24 -12.35
CA LEU A 311 18.76 -15.23 -13.22
C LEU A 311 20.03 -14.64 -12.62
N LEU A 312 20.01 -14.24 -11.37
CA LEU A 312 21.13 -13.52 -10.75
C LEU A 312 22.44 -14.34 -10.71
N PRO A 313 22.46 -15.66 -10.41
CA PRO A 313 23.65 -16.49 -10.55
C PRO A 313 24.20 -16.50 -11.98
N VAL A 314 23.34 -16.49 -12.99
CA VAL A 314 23.72 -16.46 -14.40
C VAL A 314 24.32 -15.10 -14.78
N LEU A 315 23.71 -14.01 -14.35
CA LEU A 315 24.24 -12.65 -14.54
C LEU A 315 25.61 -12.48 -13.86
N LEU A 316 25.75 -12.98 -12.63
CA LEU A 316 27.02 -12.95 -11.90
C LEU A 316 28.10 -13.79 -12.59
N TYR A 317 27.74 -14.95 -13.16
CA TYR A 317 28.68 -15.79 -13.91
C TYR A 317 29.25 -15.07 -15.13
N PHE A 318 28.39 -14.35 -15.89
CA PHE A 318 28.81 -13.67 -17.12
C PHE A 318 29.46 -12.30 -16.85
N LEU A 319 28.91 -11.51 -15.95
CA LEU A 319 29.21 -10.09 -15.77
C LEU A 319 30.04 -9.81 -14.52
N GLY A 320 29.88 -10.58 -13.43
CA GLY A 320 30.36 -10.23 -12.10
C GLY A 320 31.83 -9.84 -12.04
N ALA A 321 32.73 -10.66 -12.61
CA ALA A 321 34.18 -10.35 -12.62
C ALA A 321 34.57 -9.22 -13.59
N LYS A 322 33.75 -8.93 -14.62
CA LYS A 322 33.99 -7.85 -15.57
C LYS A 322 33.63 -6.49 -15.00
N LEU A 323 32.50 -6.44 -14.27
CA LEU A 323 31.99 -5.21 -13.65
C LEU A 323 32.89 -4.70 -12.52
N ASP A 324 33.64 -5.57 -11.86
CA ASP A 324 34.60 -5.17 -10.83
C ASP A 324 35.91 -4.54 -11.39
N ARG A 325 36.16 -4.63 -12.68
CA ARG A 325 37.33 -4.03 -13.31
C ARG A 325 37.22 -2.51 -13.42
N VAL A 326 36.03 -1.98 -13.65
CA VAL A 326 35.77 -0.54 -13.76
C VAL A 326 35.49 0.03 -12.39
N ARG A 327 36.41 0.83 -11.87
CA ARG A 327 36.30 1.48 -10.57
C ARG A 327 35.73 2.87 -10.73
N LEU A 328 34.63 3.16 -10.01
CA LEU A 328 33.97 4.47 -9.99
C LEU A 328 34.49 5.34 -8.84
N VAL A 329 34.90 4.69 -7.73
CA VAL A 329 35.34 5.38 -6.53
C VAL A 329 36.83 5.21 -6.32
N PRO A 330 37.61 6.30 -6.09
CA PRO A 330 39.05 6.25 -5.87
C PRO A 330 39.46 5.33 -4.72
N LYS A 331 40.59 4.65 -4.82
CA LYS A 331 41.11 3.74 -3.79
C LYS A 331 41.18 4.39 -2.40
N ARG A 332 41.48 5.70 -2.32
CA ARG A 332 41.55 6.45 -1.05
C ARG A 332 40.22 6.48 -0.28
N ILE A 333 39.07 6.49 -0.98
CA ILE A 333 37.75 6.46 -0.40
C ILE A 333 37.36 5.02 -0.04
N LEU A 334 37.77 4.04 -0.85
CA LEU A 334 37.59 2.61 -0.54
C LEU A 334 38.41 2.15 0.68
N ALA A 335 39.56 2.75 0.96
CA ALA A 335 40.33 2.48 2.20
C ALA A 335 39.57 2.86 3.47
N ARG A 336 38.48 3.63 3.38
CA ARG A 336 37.52 3.83 4.47
C ARG A 336 36.71 2.58 4.82
N ARG A 337 36.79 1.48 4.07
CA ARG A 337 36.10 0.20 4.41
C ARG A 337 36.55 -0.33 5.79
N ASP A 338 37.83 -0.22 6.08
CA ASP A 338 38.34 -0.57 7.40
C ASP A 338 37.87 0.42 8.48
N ALA A 339 37.69 1.70 8.11
CA ALA A 339 37.17 2.70 9.01
C ALA A 339 35.68 2.49 9.31
N GLU A 340 34.84 2.07 8.34
CA GLU A 340 33.43 1.76 8.55
C GLU A 340 33.24 0.48 9.39
N TYR A 341 34.04 -0.57 9.13
CA TYR A 341 34.08 -1.76 9.98
C TYR A 341 34.44 -1.39 11.42
N ASN A 342 35.45 -0.54 11.59
CA ASN A 342 35.87 -0.01 12.87
C ASN A 342 34.83 0.89 13.53
N PHE A 343 33.99 1.62 12.75
CA PHE A 343 32.88 2.42 13.25
C PHE A 343 31.81 1.52 13.88
N TRP A 344 31.31 0.53 13.13
CA TRP A 344 30.27 -0.39 13.59
C TRP A 344 30.76 -1.23 14.79
N MET A 345 32.03 -1.62 14.78
CA MET A 345 32.66 -2.32 15.90
C MET A 345 32.74 -1.40 17.13
N ARG A 346 33.14 -0.15 16.97
CA ARG A 346 33.20 0.83 18.08
C ARG A 346 31.81 1.12 18.62
N LEU A 347 30.80 1.32 17.75
CA LEU A 347 29.43 1.52 18.15
C LEU A 347 28.92 0.33 19.00
N ALA A 348 29.13 -0.90 18.53
CA ALA A 348 28.75 -2.09 19.27
C ALA A 348 29.40 -2.13 20.66
N ARG A 349 30.70 -1.82 20.74
CA ARG A 349 31.44 -1.79 22.03
C ARG A 349 30.96 -0.67 22.98
N VAL A 350 30.57 0.50 22.44
CA VAL A 350 29.96 1.58 23.24
C VAL A 350 28.63 1.13 23.81
N ILE A 351 27.76 0.53 22.97
CA ILE A 351 26.47 -0.02 23.42
C ILE A 351 26.65 -1.06 24.52
N GLN A 352 27.62 -1.99 24.37
CA GLN A 352 27.91 -3.05 25.33
C GLN A 352 28.35 -2.54 26.69
N ARG A 353 28.94 -1.34 26.78
CA ARG A 353 29.32 -0.75 28.07
C ARG A 353 28.11 -0.33 28.92
N ARG A 354 27.01 0.07 28.30
CA ARG A 354 25.78 0.55 28.99
C ARG A 354 24.52 0.10 28.24
N PRO A 355 24.29 -1.21 28.07
CA PRO A 355 23.22 -1.70 27.18
C PRO A 355 21.82 -1.29 27.65
N ALA A 356 21.58 -1.21 28.96
CA ALA A 356 20.30 -0.79 29.53
C ALA A 356 20.00 0.68 29.22
N VAL A 357 20.99 1.57 29.22
CA VAL A 357 20.82 2.99 28.92
C VAL A 357 20.45 3.17 27.43
N PHE A 358 21.16 2.47 26.54
CA PHE A 358 20.85 2.51 25.12
C PHE A 358 19.47 1.90 24.81
N ALA A 359 19.13 0.77 25.40
CA ALA A 359 17.82 0.14 25.22
C ALA A 359 16.69 1.05 25.73
N ALA A 360 16.81 1.57 26.96
CA ALA A 360 15.79 2.44 27.53
C ALA A 360 15.67 3.79 26.78
N GLY A 361 16.80 4.41 26.43
CA GLY A 361 16.79 5.69 25.70
C GLY A 361 16.20 5.57 24.30
N THR A 362 16.58 4.54 23.55
CA THR A 362 16.02 4.30 22.20
C THR A 362 14.56 3.88 22.26
N ALA A 363 14.16 3.05 23.22
CA ALA A 363 12.76 2.70 23.44
C ALA A 363 11.93 3.93 23.83
N ALA A 364 12.45 4.80 24.69
CA ALA A 364 11.77 6.05 25.07
C ALA A 364 11.56 6.99 23.88
N VAL A 365 12.55 7.13 23.00
CA VAL A 365 12.43 7.92 21.76
C VAL A 365 11.33 7.34 20.86
N LEU A 366 11.35 6.02 20.62
CA LEU A 366 10.34 5.38 19.77
C LEU A 366 8.93 5.46 20.38
N LEU A 367 8.80 5.32 21.71
CA LEU A 367 7.52 5.48 22.41
C LEU A 367 7.03 6.93 22.34
N ALA A 368 7.93 7.92 22.47
CA ALA A 368 7.57 9.32 22.29
C ALA A 368 7.08 9.62 20.86
N LEU A 369 7.76 9.06 19.84
CA LEU A 369 7.32 9.17 18.46
C LEU A 369 6.02 8.39 18.18
N ALA A 370 5.75 7.32 18.90
CA ALA A 370 4.53 6.53 18.78
C ALA A 370 3.33 7.16 19.51
N SER A 371 3.57 8.01 20.53
CA SER A 371 2.50 8.57 21.36
C SER A 371 1.40 9.32 20.57
N PRO A 372 1.67 10.04 19.45
CA PRO A 372 0.62 10.69 18.68
C PRO A 372 -0.36 9.73 17.99
N VAL A 373 -0.07 8.42 17.95
CA VAL A 373 -0.99 7.44 17.36
C VAL A 373 -2.38 7.46 18.01
N PHE A 374 -2.48 7.86 19.28
CA PHE A 374 -3.77 8.01 19.97
C PHE A 374 -4.62 9.19 19.44
N ALA A 375 -4.02 10.09 18.64
CA ALA A 375 -4.72 11.14 17.92
C ALA A 375 -4.94 10.80 16.44
N LEU A 376 -4.71 9.55 16.05
CA LEU A 376 -4.95 9.06 14.70
C LEU A 376 -6.44 9.03 14.41
N GLU A 377 -6.87 9.83 13.46
CA GLU A 377 -8.22 9.81 12.91
C GLU A 377 -8.16 9.22 11.50
N LEU A 378 -9.06 8.28 11.25
CA LEU A 378 -9.09 7.51 10.03
C LEU A 378 -10.30 7.94 9.19
N GLY A 379 -10.05 8.19 7.90
CA GLY A 379 -11.08 8.54 6.95
C GLY A 379 -11.08 7.65 5.71
N PRO A 380 -12.19 7.63 4.96
CA PRO A 380 -12.26 6.86 3.70
C PRO A 380 -11.48 7.51 2.56
N GLY A 381 -10.91 8.69 2.76
CA GLY A 381 -10.34 9.57 1.76
C GLY A 381 -11.14 10.86 1.58
N SER A 382 -10.66 11.78 0.77
CA SER A 382 -11.28 13.08 0.53
C SER A 382 -11.06 13.53 -0.92
N ASN A 383 -12.04 14.24 -1.47
CA ASN A 383 -11.90 14.88 -2.78
C ASN A 383 -10.80 15.97 -2.79
N LYS A 384 -10.46 16.51 -1.62
CA LYS A 384 -9.35 17.48 -1.46
C LYS A 384 -7.98 16.81 -1.55
N GLY A 385 -7.91 15.48 -1.44
CA GLY A 385 -6.68 14.69 -1.52
C GLY A 385 -6.19 14.40 -2.94
N ILE A 386 -6.91 14.85 -3.97
CA ILE A 386 -6.54 14.73 -5.38
C ILE A 386 -6.26 16.11 -5.99
N PRO A 387 -5.49 16.20 -7.11
CA PRO A 387 -5.17 17.48 -7.73
C PRO A 387 -6.42 18.26 -8.15
N GLN A 388 -6.54 19.49 -7.66
CA GLN A 388 -7.72 20.34 -7.85
C GLN A 388 -7.80 21.03 -9.22
N ASN A 389 -6.74 20.95 -10.01
CA ASN A 389 -6.65 21.52 -11.36
C ASN A 389 -7.17 20.58 -12.47
N LEU A 390 -7.59 19.38 -12.15
CA LEU A 390 -8.17 18.42 -13.08
C LEU A 390 -9.58 18.86 -13.48
N GLU A 391 -9.94 18.77 -14.76
CA GLU A 391 -11.23 19.24 -15.27
C GLU A 391 -12.42 18.56 -14.57
N GLY A 392 -12.36 17.22 -14.42
CA GLY A 392 -13.38 16.47 -13.71
C GLY A 392 -13.58 16.94 -12.27
N VAL A 393 -12.48 17.30 -11.57
CA VAL A 393 -12.51 17.83 -10.20
C VAL A 393 -13.02 19.27 -10.14
N GLN A 394 -12.63 20.10 -11.10
CA GLN A 394 -13.16 21.48 -11.22
C GLN A 394 -14.68 21.49 -11.39
N GLY A 395 -15.22 20.57 -12.20
CA GLY A 395 -16.67 20.39 -12.32
C GLY A 395 -17.35 20.04 -11.00
N LEU A 396 -16.74 19.15 -10.19
CA LEU A 396 -17.23 18.86 -8.83
C LEU A 396 -17.15 20.11 -7.92
N ASN A 397 -16.05 20.84 -7.95
CA ASN A 397 -15.89 22.03 -7.12
C ASN A 397 -16.94 23.10 -7.44
N VAL A 398 -17.29 23.29 -8.72
CA VAL A 398 -18.37 24.21 -9.13
C VAL A 398 -19.72 23.78 -8.53
N ILE A 399 -20.01 22.48 -8.45
CA ILE A 399 -21.23 21.97 -7.80
C ILE A 399 -21.14 22.18 -6.29
N SER A 400 -19.99 21.86 -5.68
CA SER A 400 -19.74 22.02 -4.24
C SER A 400 -19.89 23.46 -3.76
N ASP A 401 -19.32 24.40 -4.51
CA ASP A 401 -19.44 25.85 -4.22
C ASP A 401 -20.89 26.33 -4.24
N ALA A 402 -21.71 25.72 -5.07
CA ALA A 402 -23.12 26.11 -5.25
C ALA A 402 -24.08 25.44 -4.25
N LEU A 403 -23.84 24.20 -3.86
CA LEU A 403 -24.76 23.36 -3.08
C LEU A 403 -24.21 22.93 -1.71
N GLY A 404 -22.94 23.15 -1.45
CA GLY A 404 -22.20 22.65 -0.29
C GLY A 404 -21.46 21.35 -0.57
N GLU A 405 -20.42 21.09 0.21
CA GLU A 405 -19.52 19.92 0.04
C GLU A 405 -20.25 18.57 0.10
N GLY A 406 -21.27 18.45 0.95
CA GLY A 406 -22.06 17.20 1.09
C GLY A 406 -22.91 16.85 -0.12
N ALA A 407 -23.13 17.79 -1.05
CA ALA A 407 -23.89 17.53 -2.29
C ALA A 407 -23.13 16.67 -3.31
N LEU A 408 -21.80 16.55 -3.17
CA LEU A 408 -20.95 15.75 -4.07
C LEU A 408 -21.14 14.24 -3.90
N ALA A 409 -21.50 13.82 -2.70
CA ALA A 409 -21.66 12.41 -2.35
C ALA A 409 -22.82 12.24 -1.35
N PRO A 410 -24.08 12.35 -1.80
CA PRO A 410 -25.25 12.25 -0.92
C PRO A 410 -25.36 10.85 -0.30
N THR A 411 -26.04 10.80 0.84
CA THR A 411 -26.50 9.54 1.44
C THR A 411 -27.81 9.12 0.77
N ALA A 412 -27.86 7.90 0.27
CA ALA A 412 -29.06 7.29 -0.27
C ALA A 412 -29.63 6.30 0.75
N ILE A 413 -30.90 6.43 1.08
CA ILE A 413 -31.61 5.47 1.93
C ILE A 413 -32.54 4.67 1.05
N ALA A 414 -32.29 3.36 0.90
CA ALA A 414 -33.14 2.45 0.15
C ALA A 414 -34.00 1.59 1.07
N GLY A 415 -35.27 1.46 0.74
CA GLY A 415 -36.19 0.60 1.47
C GLY A 415 -36.80 -0.50 0.60
N ASP A 416 -36.88 -1.73 1.13
CA ASP A 416 -37.64 -2.83 0.56
C ASP A 416 -38.82 -3.15 1.49
N THR A 417 -40.04 -2.92 1.03
CA THR A 417 -41.25 -3.20 1.82
C THR A 417 -41.68 -4.66 1.78
N GLY A 418 -40.98 -5.53 1.06
CA GLY A 418 -41.24 -6.96 0.94
C GLY A 418 -42.46 -7.32 0.10
N ARG A 419 -43.29 -6.35 -0.33
CA ARG A 419 -44.55 -6.58 -1.06
C ARG A 419 -44.85 -5.45 -2.07
N PRO A 420 -45.50 -5.75 -3.22
CA PRO A 420 -45.96 -4.73 -4.14
C PRO A 420 -46.91 -3.73 -3.43
N ARG A 421 -46.82 -2.47 -3.82
CA ARG A 421 -47.55 -1.33 -3.21
C ARG A 421 -47.35 -1.20 -1.69
N GLY A 422 -46.27 -1.77 -1.13
CA GLY A 422 -45.95 -1.68 0.28
C GLY A 422 -45.63 -0.26 0.73
N VAL A 423 -45.09 0.59 -0.16
CA VAL A 423 -44.84 2.01 0.14
C VAL A 423 -46.13 2.77 0.42
N ASP A 424 -47.26 2.36 -0.20
CA ASP A 424 -48.56 2.97 -0.02
C ASP A 424 -49.27 2.56 1.28
N ALA A 425 -48.79 1.53 1.97
CA ALA A 425 -49.37 1.07 3.19
C ALA A 425 -49.33 2.15 4.29
N PRO A 426 -50.44 2.38 5.03
CA PRO A 426 -50.53 3.51 5.97
C PRO A 426 -49.46 3.49 7.08
N ASP A 427 -49.10 2.31 7.56
CA ASP A 427 -48.04 2.08 8.55
C ASP A 427 -46.65 2.43 8.01
N VAL A 428 -46.36 2.05 6.76
CA VAL A 428 -45.09 2.37 6.06
C VAL A 428 -45.01 3.86 5.78
N ARG A 429 -46.09 4.50 5.30
CA ARG A 429 -46.12 5.96 5.09
C ARG A 429 -45.88 6.74 6.38
N VAL A 430 -46.46 6.31 7.49
CA VAL A 430 -46.19 6.92 8.81
C VAL A 430 -44.70 6.77 9.18
N ALA A 431 -44.12 5.60 8.96
CA ALA A 431 -42.71 5.37 9.25
C ALA A 431 -41.81 6.23 8.36
N ILE A 432 -42.06 6.33 7.03
CA ILE A 432 -41.35 7.24 6.12
C ILE A 432 -41.45 8.69 6.61
N GLY A 433 -42.63 9.14 7.01
CA GLY A 433 -42.83 10.49 7.54
C GLY A 433 -41.99 10.76 8.79
N LYS A 434 -41.93 9.79 9.72
CA LYS A 434 -41.09 9.87 10.92
C LYS A 434 -39.62 9.87 10.58
N LEU A 435 -39.16 9.03 9.61
CA LEU A 435 -37.81 8.98 9.15
C LEU A 435 -37.40 10.35 8.60
N ILE A 436 -38.17 10.91 7.67
CA ILE A 436 -37.92 12.25 7.08
C ILE A 436 -37.89 13.34 8.18
N ALA A 437 -38.80 13.29 9.12
CA ALA A 437 -38.84 14.23 10.24
C ALA A 437 -37.61 14.10 11.15
N GLY A 438 -37.12 12.87 11.37
CA GLY A 438 -35.88 12.58 12.11
C GLY A 438 -34.65 13.11 11.37
N LEU A 439 -34.56 12.86 10.06
CA LEU A 439 -33.47 13.32 9.21
C LEU A 439 -33.37 14.86 9.19
N ARG A 440 -34.51 15.56 9.02
CA ARG A 440 -34.53 17.05 9.01
C ARG A 440 -34.12 17.71 10.31
N ARG A 441 -34.13 16.96 11.43
CA ARG A 441 -33.68 17.45 12.76
C ARG A 441 -32.20 17.24 13.02
N ASP A 442 -31.54 16.39 12.22
CA ASP A 442 -30.12 16.13 12.40
C ASP A 442 -29.29 17.36 11.94
N PRO A 443 -28.33 17.82 12.74
CA PRO A 443 -27.56 19.03 12.46
C PRO A 443 -26.70 18.92 11.18
N GLU A 444 -26.34 17.70 10.77
CA GLU A 444 -25.53 17.43 9.59
C GLU A 444 -26.36 17.48 8.27
N VAL A 445 -27.66 17.27 8.38
CA VAL A 445 -28.54 17.25 7.19
C VAL A 445 -28.81 18.65 6.67
N ALA A 446 -28.50 18.89 5.40
CA ALA A 446 -28.82 20.12 4.69
C ALA A 446 -30.14 20.00 3.94
N ARG A 447 -30.40 18.86 3.27
CA ARG A 447 -31.62 18.63 2.49
C ARG A 447 -32.01 17.16 2.47
N VAL A 448 -33.31 16.92 2.52
CA VAL A 448 -33.92 15.59 2.33
C VAL A 448 -34.88 15.66 1.16
N THR A 449 -34.70 14.80 0.17
CA THR A 449 -35.54 14.72 -1.04
C THR A 449 -36.26 13.38 -1.04
N PHE A 450 -37.58 13.45 -1.09
CA PHE A 450 -38.45 12.30 -1.26
C PHE A 450 -39.81 12.79 -1.78
N ASP A 451 -40.31 12.16 -2.81
CA ASP A 451 -41.66 12.30 -3.33
C ASP A 451 -42.15 10.95 -3.88
N GLU A 452 -43.38 10.88 -4.34
CA GLU A 452 -43.96 9.66 -4.93
C GLU A 452 -43.67 9.52 -6.44
N SER A 453 -42.65 10.21 -6.94
CA SER A 453 -42.23 10.09 -8.34
C SER A 453 -41.52 8.77 -8.61
N PRO A 454 -41.43 8.33 -9.88
CA PRO A 454 -40.68 7.15 -10.27
C PRO A 454 -39.16 7.20 -9.92
N GLN A 455 -38.67 8.39 -9.55
CA GLN A 455 -37.29 8.56 -9.06
C GLN A 455 -37.12 8.09 -7.61
N HIS A 456 -38.16 8.12 -6.81
CA HIS A 456 -38.15 7.79 -5.38
C HIS A 456 -38.98 6.56 -4.99
N VAL A 457 -39.93 6.15 -5.86
CA VAL A 457 -40.71 4.92 -5.66
C VAL A 457 -40.72 4.15 -6.98
N ASP A 458 -40.32 2.87 -6.91
CA ASP A 458 -40.27 2.02 -8.09
C ASP A 458 -41.69 1.75 -8.67
N PRO A 459 -41.80 1.32 -9.93
CA PRO A 459 -43.12 1.10 -10.57
C PRO A 459 -44.00 0.06 -9.87
N THR A 460 -43.39 -0.85 -9.06
CA THR A 460 -44.16 -1.85 -8.31
C THR A 460 -44.68 -1.30 -6.98
N GLY A 461 -44.18 -0.16 -6.50
CA GLY A 461 -44.43 0.40 -5.17
C GLY A 461 -43.84 -0.43 -4.03
N ARG A 462 -42.90 -1.32 -4.34
CA ARG A 462 -42.20 -2.14 -3.36
C ARG A 462 -40.98 -1.45 -2.79
N TYR A 463 -40.21 -0.80 -3.66
CA TYR A 463 -38.94 -0.19 -3.29
C TYR A 463 -39.08 1.33 -3.20
N LEU A 464 -38.36 1.92 -2.26
CA LEU A 464 -38.28 3.37 -2.10
C LEU A 464 -36.84 3.83 -1.99
N GLN A 465 -36.59 5.09 -2.38
CA GLN A 465 -35.33 5.79 -2.24
C GLN A 465 -35.57 7.17 -1.61
N ILE A 466 -34.78 7.50 -0.60
CA ILE A 466 -34.72 8.84 -0.01
C ILE A 466 -33.31 9.37 -0.18
N GLU A 467 -33.15 10.55 -0.77
CA GLU A 467 -31.87 11.21 -0.90
C GLU A 467 -31.66 12.20 0.23
N VAL A 468 -30.47 12.13 0.86
CA VAL A 468 -30.08 13.01 1.97
C VAL A 468 -28.75 13.68 1.62
N VAL A 469 -28.77 14.99 1.46
CA VAL A 469 -27.58 15.81 1.26
C VAL A 469 -27.10 16.30 2.63
N GLY A 470 -25.86 15.99 2.99
CA GLY A 470 -25.16 16.49 4.17
C GLY A 470 -24.67 17.92 3.98
N LYS A 471 -24.12 18.51 5.04
CA LYS A 471 -23.44 19.82 5.00
C LYS A 471 -21.97 19.68 4.73
N SER A 472 -21.36 18.64 5.30
CA SER A 472 -19.92 18.40 5.30
C SER A 472 -19.52 17.44 4.17
N GLU A 473 -18.25 17.42 3.83
CA GLU A 473 -17.68 16.43 2.91
C GLU A 473 -17.90 15.01 3.43
N TYR A 474 -18.12 14.06 2.51
CA TYR A 474 -18.52 12.67 2.81
C TYR A 474 -17.57 11.91 3.74
N GLY A 475 -16.26 12.20 3.70
CA GLY A 475 -15.24 11.57 4.54
C GLY A 475 -14.98 12.27 5.87
N SER A 476 -15.61 13.42 6.12
CA SER A 476 -15.38 14.20 7.32
C SER A 476 -16.03 13.57 8.57
N PRO A 477 -15.45 13.77 9.77
CA PRO A 477 -16.01 13.22 10.99
C PRO A 477 -17.51 13.52 11.21
N PRO A 478 -18.02 14.76 10.97
CA PRO A 478 -19.44 15.03 11.13
C PRO A 478 -20.34 14.20 10.22
N ALA A 479 -19.91 13.94 8.96
CA ALA A 479 -20.64 13.13 8.00
C ALA A 479 -20.63 11.64 8.40
N LEU A 480 -19.51 11.12 8.89
CA LEU A 480 -19.41 9.74 9.37
C LEU A 480 -20.23 9.54 10.66
N ASP A 481 -20.19 10.48 11.59
CA ASP A 481 -21.02 10.46 12.81
C ASP A 481 -22.53 10.50 12.49
N PHE A 482 -22.92 11.22 11.44
CA PHE A 482 -24.30 11.21 10.97
C PHE A 482 -24.75 9.80 10.56
N VAL A 483 -23.90 9.03 9.88
CA VAL A 483 -24.24 7.65 9.47
C VAL A 483 -24.52 6.76 10.68
N HIS A 484 -23.70 6.85 11.75
CA HIS A 484 -23.96 6.14 12.99
C HIS A 484 -25.29 6.55 13.63
N ARG A 485 -25.57 7.87 13.72
CA ARG A 485 -26.88 8.34 14.21
C ARG A 485 -28.03 7.87 13.34
N LEU A 486 -27.85 7.84 12.01
CA LEU A 486 -28.83 7.38 11.04
C LEU A 486 -29.19 5.91 11.28
N ARG A 487 -28.17 5.03 11.33
CA ARG A 487 -28.37 3.59 11.50
C ARG A 487 -28.84 3.19 12.89
N ASP A 488 -28.27 3.78 13.94
CA ASP A 488 -28.51 3.34 15.32
C ASP A 488 -29.73 4.02 15.97
N ARG A 489 -30.17 5.17 15.48
CA ARG A 489 -31.23 5.97 16.14
C ARG A 489 -32.34 6.40 15.20
N ILE A 490 -32.02 7.01 14.04
CA ILE A 490 -33.05 7.65 13.20
C ILE A 490 -33.88 6.60 12.49
N ILE A 491 -33.28 5.60 11.85
CA ILE A 491 -33.99 4.50 11.18
C ILE A 491 -34.80 3.67 12.19
N PRO A 492 -34.26 3.20 13.33
CA PRO A 492 -35.02 2.46 14.31
C PRO A 492 -36.20 3.26 14.91
N ALA A 493 -35.99 4.56 15.18
CA ALA A 493 -37.03 5.43 15.73
C ALA A 493 -38.20 5.68 14.77
N ALA A 494 -37.99 5.50 13.45
CA ALA A 494 -39.06 5.60 12.47
C ALA A 494 -40.13 4.51 12.64
N GLY A 495 -39.75 3.32 13.18
CA GLY A 495 -40.68 2.25 13.54
C GLY A 495 -41.30 1.60 12.32
N PHE A 496 -40.48 1.20 11.35
CA PHE A 496 -40.95 0.43 10.19
C PHE A 496 -41.57 -0.90 10.62
N PRO A 497 -42.65 -1.37 9.94
CA PRO A 497 -43.27 -2.66 10.24
C PRO A 497 -42.31 -3.85 10.03
N GLU A 498 -42.62 -4.99 10.68
CA GLU A 498 -41.88 -6.23 10.43
C GLU A 498 -41.89 -6.60 8.93
N GLY A 499 -40.73 -6.99 8.41
CA GLY A 499 -40.52 -7.36 6.99
C GLY A 499 -40.13 -6.20 6.09
N VAL A 500 -40.17 -4.95 6.55
CA VAL A 500 -39.60 -3.80 5.83
C VAL A 500 -38.14 -3.67 6.20
N GLN A 501 -37.28 -3.65 5.17
CA GLN A 501 -35.84 -3.49 5.34
C GLN A 501 -35.43 -2.11 4.81
N VAL A 502 -34.62 -1.39 5.58
CA VAL A 502 -34.13 -0.06 5.23
C VAL A 502 -32.61 -0.04 5.35
N TYR A 503 -31.94 0.34 4.29
CA TYR A 503 -30.49 0.37 4.17
C TYR A 503 -30.00 1.78 3.86
N ALA A 504 -28.84 2.14 4.38
CA ALA A 504 -28.19 3.41 4.10
C ALA A 504 -26.91 3.18 3.29
N GLY A 505 -26.83 3.76 2.10
CA GLY A 505 -25.68 3.73 1.19
C GLY A 505 -25.34 5.14 0.68
N GLY A 506 -24.52 5.23 -0.36
CA GLY A 506 -23.99 6.49 -0.86
C GLY A 506 -22.69 6.91 -0.18
N GLY A 507 -22.26 8.17 -0.33
CA GLY A 507 -20.93 8.62 0.07
C GLY A 507 -20.55 8.36 1.52
N PRO A 508 -21.15 9.03 2.52
CA PRO A 508 -20.77 8.83 3.93
C PRO A 508 -20.96 7.40 4.45
N PRO A 509 -22.09 6.68 4.14
CA PRO A 509 -22.22 5.28 4.52
C PRO A 509 -21.14 4.37 3.94
N SER A 510 -20.72 4.59 2.69
CA SER A 510 -19.62 3.83 2.10
C SER A 510 -18.32 4.03 2.88
N GLY A 511 -18.05 5.24 3.34
CA GLY A 511 -16.90 5.55 4.19
C GLY A 511 -16.91 4.80 5.50
N VAL A 512 -18.06 4.75 6.19
CA VAL A 512 -18.23 4.01 7.43
C VAL A 512 -18.06 2.50 7.18
N ASP A 513 -18.77 1.95 6.19
CA ASP A 513 -18.69 0.53 5.85
C ASP A 513 -17.28 0.10 5.48
N PHE A 514 -16.53 0.95 4.76
CA PHE A 514 -15.13 0.72 4.43
C PHE A 514 -14.25 0.61 5.68
N LEU A 515 -14.40 1.55 6.61
CA LEU A 515 -13.64 1.55 7.87
C LEU A 515 -14.02 0.37 8.76
N GLU A 516 -15.32 0.07 8.90
CA GLU A 516 -15.80 -1.06 9.70
C GLU A 516 -15.31 -2.41 9.18
N LEU A 517 -15.40 -2.66 7.86
CA LEU A 517 -14.88 -3.88 7.23
C LEU A 517 -13.37 -3.98 7.39
N THR A 518 -12.66 -2.87 7.18
CA THR A 518 -11.20 -2.83 7.27
C THR A 518 -10.73 -3.15 8.68
N TYR A 519 -11.24 -2.43 9.67
CA TYR A 519 -10.76 -2.52 11.05
C TYR A 519 -11.40 -3.67 11.82
N GLY A 520 -12.54 -4.19 11.40
CA GLY A 520 -13.08 -5.47 11.88
C GLY A 520 -12.19 -6.67 11.53
N ALA A 521 -11.57 -6.65 10.37
CA ALA A 521 -10.65 -7.71 9.92
C ALA A 521 -9.18 -7.49 10.36
N PHE A 522 -8.77 -6.25 10.64
CA PHE A 522 -7.38 -5.89 10.93
C PHE A 522 -6.76 -6.64 12.12
N PRO A 523 -7.43 -6.83 13.28
CA PRO A 523 -6.87 -7.61 14.39
C PRO A 523 -6.50 -9.04 14.01
N TRP A 524 -7.30 -9.68 13.13
CA TRP A 524 -7.03 -11.03 12.64
C TRP A 524 -5.84 -11.06 11.69
N LEU A 525 -5.69 -10.05 10.84
CA LEU A 525 -4.51 -9.85 10.00
C LEU A 525 -3.25 -9.71 10.89
N VAL A 526 -3.30 -8.83 11.88
CA VAL A 526 -2.20 -8.62 12.83
C VAL A 526 -1.82 -9.93 13.51
N LEU A 527 -2.80 -10.64 14.09
CA LEU A 527 -2.54 -11.92 14.76
C LEU A 527 -1.91 -12.95 13.81
N GLY A 528 -2.42 -13.05 12.58
CA GLY A 528 -1.89 -13.96 11.56
C GLY A 528 -0.45 -13.63 11.20
N VAL A 529 -0.14 -12.35 10.94
CA VAL A 529 1.23 -11.90 10.63
C VAL A 529 2.18 -12.18 11.79
N LEU A 530 1.79 -11.83 13.03
CA LEU A 530 2.62 -12.05 14.22
C LEU A 530 2.90 -13.53 14.47
N LEU A 531 1.86 -14.37 14.36
CA LEU A 531 1.97 -15.82 14.59
C LEU A 531 2.85 -16.49 13.55
N LEU A 532 2.60 -16.24 12.27
CA LEU A 532 3.37 -16.84 11.17
C LEU A 532 4.83 -16.38 11.21
N THR A 533 5.05 -15.10 11.46
CA THR A 533 6.40 -14.55 11.64
C THR A 533 7.11 -15.17 12.83
N TYR A 534 6.43 -15.28 13.97
CA TYR A 534 6.99 -15.93 15.16
C TYR A 534 7.45 -17.38 14.85
N ILE A 535 6.59 -18.17 14.22
CA ILE A 535 6.88 -19.57 13.85
C ILE A 535 8.06 -19.65 12.86
N LEU A 536 8.09 -18.78 11.85
CA LEU A 536 9.15 -18.75 10.86
C LEU A 536 10.51 -18.41 11.49
N LEU A 537 10.58 -17.36 12.31
CA LEU A 537 11.80 -16.95 12.98
C LEU A 537 12.24 -17.94 14.06
N LEU A 538 11.29 -18.53 14.80
CA LEU A 538 11.56 -19.58 15.78
C LEU A 538 12.29 -20.76 15.13
N ARG A 539 11.86 -21.15 13.93
CA ARG A 539 12.48 -22.19 13.14
C ARG A 539 13.83 -21.77 12.56
N ALA A 540 13.94 -20.52 12.06
CA ALA A 540 15.15 -19.98 11.45
C ALA A 540 16.28 -19.83 12.48
N PHE A 541 15.99 -19.21 13.62
CA PHE A 541 17.00 -18.88 14.64
C PHE A 541 17.14 -19.93 15.75
N ARG A 542 16.25 -20.93 15.81
CA ARG A 542 16.27 -21.93 16.88
C ARG A 542 16.33 -21.28 18.26
N SER A 543 15.45 -20.30 18.48
CA SER A 543 15.36 -19.49 19.70
C SER A 543 13.91 -19.07 19.94
N ILE A 544 13.47 -19.10 21.20
CA ILE A 544 12.14 -18.60 21.59
C ILE A 544 12.15 -17.08 21.75
N LEU A 545 13.25 -16.53 22.29
CA LEU A 545 13.31 -15.12 22.66
C LEU A 545 13.57 -14.19 21.48
N LEU A 546 14.38 -14.60 20.50
CA LEU A 546 14.69 -13.77 19.34
C LEU A 546 13.46 -13.37 18.52
N PRO A 547 12.53 -14.30 18.17
CA PRO A 547 11.30 -13.92 17.48
C PRO A 547 10.41 -12.97 18.27
N LEU A 548 10.26 -13.23 19.58
CA LEU A 548 9.44 -12.37 20.45
C LEU A 548 10.00 -10.94 20.51
N LYS A 549 11.31 -10.83 20.71
CA LYS A 549 12.02 -9.55 20.68
C LYS A 549 11.80 -8.84 19.32
N ALA A 550 12.01 -9.54 18.21
CA ALA A 550 11.83 -9.01 16.87
C ALA A 550 10.44 -8.42 16.66
N ILE A 551 9.42 -9.15 17.06
CA ILE A 551 8.02 -8.71 16.98
C ILE A 551 7.80 -7.42 17.77
N ILE A 552 8.25 -7.39 19.05
CA ILE A 552 8.07 -6.21 19.91
C ILE A 552 8.76 -4.97 19.32
N LEU A 553 9.99 -5.14 18.82
CA LEU A 553 10.75 -4.03 18.25
C LEU A 553 10.14 -3.51 16.96
N ASN A 554 9.60 -4.40 16.11
CA ASN A 554 8.91 -4.00 14.89
C ASN A 554 7.58 -3.30 15.19
N LEU A 555 6.79 -3.79 16.15
CA LEU A 555 5.57 -3.11 16.58
C LEU A 555 5.87 -1.70 17.09
N LEU A 556 6.95 -1.52 17.82
CA LEU A 556 7.37 -0.20 18.32
C LEU A 556 7.78 0.74 17.16
N SER A 557 8.49 0.21 16.17
CA SER A 557 8.86 0.97 14.96
C SER A 557 7.63 1.39 14.15
N ILE A 558 6.67 0.48 13.97
CA ILE A 558 5.40 0.76 13.26
C ILE A 558 4.57 1.79 14.03
N GLY A 559 4.46 1.64 15.35
CA GLY A 559 3.78 2.63 16.18
C GLY A 559 4.41 4.02 16.06
N ALA A 560 5.74 4.11 16.04
CA ALA A 560 6.45 5.37 15.82
C ALA A 560 6.19 5.94 14.42
N ALA A 561 6.11 5.11 13.38
CA ALA A 561 5.76 5.55 12.03
C ALA A 561 4.32 6.10 11.95
N TYR A 562 3.36 5.46 12.62
CA TYR A 562 1.98 5.98 12.72
C TYR A 562 1.92 7.31 13.46
N GLY A 563 2.65 7.43 14.56
CA GLY A 563 2.74 8.71 15.27
C GLY A 563 3.35 9.81 14.41
N MET A 564 4.36 9.48 13.60
CA MET A 564 4.95 10.43 12.65
C MET A 564 3.99 10.83 11.52
N LEU A 565 3.10 9.93 11.06
CA LEU A 565 2.02 10.29 10.13
C LEU A 565 1.11 11.36 10.73
N VAL A 566 0.74 11.21 12.00
CA VAL A 566 -0.09 12.21 12.72
C VAL A 566 0.65 13.54 12.84
N ILE A 567 1.91 13.52 13.29
CA ILE A 567 2.72 14.75 13.43
C ILE A 567 2.83 15.49 12.09
N PHE A 568 3.09 14.72 11.03
CA PHE A 568 3.41 15.31 9.74
C PHE A 568 2.16 15.76 9.00
N PHE A 569 1.16 14.89 8.82
CA PHE A 569 -0.03 15.22 8.03
C PHE A 569 -1.12 15.90 8.87
N LYS A 570 -1.43 15.41 10.07
CA LYS A 570 -2.54 15.95 10.85
C LYS A 570 -2.17 17.22 11.64
N TRP A 571 -0.94 17.30 12.18
CA TRP A 571 -0.50 18.45 12.99
C TRP A 571 0.27 19.51 12.19
N GLY A 572 0.19 19.49 10.86
CA GLY A 572 0.70 20.57 10.01
C GLY A 572 2.18 20.48 9.65
N GLY A 573 2.87 19.37 9.94
CA GLY A 573 4.27 19.18 9.53
C GLY A 573 4.46 19.17 8.01
N ALA A 574 3.44 18.73 7.26
CA ALA A 574 3.44 18.68 5.80
C ALA A 574 3.50 20.08 5.17
N ASP A 575 2.81 21.05 5.74
CA ASP A 575 2.75 22.42 5.25
C ASP A 575 4.15 23.09 5.25
N ALA A 576 5.01 22.69 6.19
CA ALA A 576 6.37 23.24 6.30
C ALA A 576 7.26 22.92 5.08
N ILE A 577 6.92 21.86 4.32
CA ILE A 577 7.65 21.47 3.11
C ILE A 577 6.80 21.60 1.84
N GLY A 578 5.66 22.32 1.91
CA GLY A 578 4.79 22.57 0.76
C GLY A 578 3.88 21.41 0.36
N LEU A 579 3.68 20.43 1.24
CA LEU A 579 2.67 19.38 1.09
C LEU A 579 1.40 19.78 1.84
N ILE A 580 0.29 19.13 1.51
CA ILE A 580 -1.02 19.45 2.10
C ILE A 580 -1.19 18.68 3.40
N SER A 581 -1.45 19.38 4.50
CA SER A 581 -1.90 18.77 5.75
C SER A 581 -3.35 18.34 5.64
N PHE A 582 -3.68 17.24 6.30
CA PHE A 582 -5.01 16.64 6.23
C PHE A 582 -5.46 16.22 7.64
N ASP A 583 -6.71 16.49 7.99
CA ASP A 583 -7.25 16.14 9.31
C ASP A 583 -7.33 14.62 9.56
N GLN A 584 -7.22 13.83 8.52
CA GLN A 584 -7.39 12.38 8.56
C GLN A 584 -6.24 11.67 7.85
N ILE A 585 -5.99 10.45 8.27
CA ILE A 585 -5.16 9.48 7.54
C ILE A 585 -6.09 8.50 6.83
N GLU A 586 -5.85 8.23 5.55
CA GLU A 586 -6.68 7.27 4.79
C GLU A 586 -6.65 5.88 5.44
N GLY A 587 -7.83 5.31 5.69
CA GLY A 587 -8.02 4.12 6.53
C GLY A 587 -7.32 2.85 6.06
N TRP A 588 -6.97 2.74 4.76
CA TRP A 588 -6.21 1.62 4.24
C TRP A 588 -4.70 1.69 4.58
N ILE A 589 -4.18 2.89 4.83
CA ILE A 589 -2.74 3.13 5.00
C ILE A 589 -2.15 2.42 6.21
N PRO A 590 -2.72 2.52 7.43
CA PRO A 590 -2.16 1.82 8.58
C PRO A 590 -2.12 0.30 8.39
N VAL A 591 -3.18 -0.29 7.84
CA VAL A 591 -3.25 -1.73 7.59
C VAL A 591 -2.14 -2.16 6.64
N PHE A 592 -1.93 -1.38 5.60
CA PHE A 592 -0.95 -1.67 4.57
C PHE A 592 0.48 -1.46 5.06
N ILE A 593 0.75 -0.35 5.74
CA ILE A 593 2.05 -0.08 6.38
C ILE A 593 2.40 -1.20 7.35
N PHE A 594 1.44 -1.66 8.17
CA PHE A 594 1.66 -2.79 9.08
C PHE A 594 2.13 -4.03 8.34
N ALA A 595 1.35 -4.47 7.32
CA ALA A 595 1.66 -5.69 6.57
C ALA A 595 3.02 -5.61 5.85
N MET A 596 3.29 -4.45 5.24
CA MET A 596 4.51 -4.18 4.49
C MET A 596 5.74 -4.07 5.37
N VAL A 597 5.71 -3.18 6.36
CA VAL A 597 6.86 -2.91 7.22
C VAL A 597 7.21 -4.16 8.01
N PHE A 598 6.19 -4.88 8.51
CA PHE A 598 6.43 -6.12 9.23
C PHE A 598 7.14 -7.16 8.36
N GLY A 599 6.74 -7.28 7.08
CA GLY A 599 7.42 -8.14 6.11
C GLY A 599 8.86 -7.67 5.82
N LEU A 600 9.03 -6.41 5.38
CA LEU A 600 10.31 -5.86 4.95
C LEU A 600 11.33 -5.71 6.09
N SER A 601 10.88 -5.32 7.28
CA SER A 601 11.75 -5.18 8.44
C SER A 601 12.36 -6.53 8.85
N MET A 602 11.62 -7.63 8.68
CA MET A 602 12.14 -8.97 9.02
C MET A 602 13.36 -9.38 8.21
N ASP A 603 13.47 -8.96 6.98
CA ASP A 603 14.58 -9.32 6.09
C ASP A 603 15.92 -8.89 6.64
N TYR A 604 16.02 -7.68 7.09
CA TYR A 604 17.23 -7.13 7.68
C TYR A 604 17.54 -7.77 9.04
N GLU A 605 16.51 -8.09 9.84
CA GLU A 605 16.71 -8.75 11.11
C GLU A 605 17.22 -10.17 10.91
N VAL A 606 16.62 -10.91 9.98
CA VAL A 606 17.10 -12.25 9.61
C VAL A 606 18.56 -12.20 9.18
N PHE A 607 18.95 -11.23 8.37
CA PHE A 607 20.30 -11.08 7.89
C PHE A 607 21.30 -10.76 9.03
N LEU A 608 20.98 -9.75 9.84
CA LEU A 608 21.81 -9.31 10.97
C LEU A 608 21.99 -10.43 12.02
N VAL A 609 20.87 -11.00 12.46
CA VAL A 609 20.86 -12.04 13.51
C VAL A 609 21.47 -13.35 12.99
N SER A 610 21.33 -13.69 11.71
CA SER A 610 22.00 -14.88 11.12
C SER A 610 23.53 -14.76 11.22
N ARG A 611 24.09 -13.57 10.98
CA ARG A 611 25.53 -13.34 11.13
C ARG A 611 25.99 -13.41 12.58
N MET A 612 25.22 -12.86 13.51
CA MET A 612 25.47 -13.01 14.95
C MET A 612 25.41 -14.49 15.37
N ARG A 613 24.45 -15.24 14.82
CA ARG A 613 24.30 -16.69 15.07
C ARG A 613 25.48 -17.50 14.52
N GLU A 614 25.98 -17.18 13.34
CA GLU A 614 27.18 -17.83 12.77
C GLU A 614 28.38 -17.67 13.71
N GLU A 615 28.59 -16.48 14.27
CA GLU A 615 29.70 -16.22 15.22
C GLU A 615 29.48 -16.93 16.55
N TRP A 616 28.26 -17.00 17.07
CA TRP A 616 27.89 -17.76 18.24
C TRP A 616 28.12 -19.29 18.05
N ASP A 617 27.64 -19.83 16.93
CA ASP A 617 27.80 -21.25 16.57
C ASP A 617 29.29 -21.60 16.33
N ALA A 618 30.14 -20.61 16.02
CA ALA A 618 31.61 -20.75 15.99
C ALA A 618 32.27 -20.73 17.37
N GLY A 619 31.50 -20.63 18.47
CA GLY A 619 31.96 -20.70 19.85
C GLY A 619 32.42 -19.37 20.45
N ARG A 620 32.07 -18.22 19.84
CA ARG A 620 32.41 -16.90 20.42
C ARG A 620 31.44 -16.54 21.55
N PRO A 621 31.86 -15.72 22.53
CA PRO A 621 30.99 -15.13 23.52
C PRO A 621 29.88 -14.28 22.88
N ASN A 622 28.72 -14.12 23.58
CA ASN A 622 27.58 -13.33 23.04
C ASN A 622 28.00 -11.92 22.64
N ALA A 623 28.73 -11.20 23.47
CA ALA A 623 29.19 -9.85 23.18
C ALA A 623 30.02 -9.76 21.88
N ASP A 624 30.96 -10.69 21.67
CA ASP A 624 31.77 -10.72 20.45
C ASP A 624 30.95 -11.12 19.23
N ALA A 625 30.01 -12.07 19.38
CA ALA A 625 29.12 -12.50 18.29
C ALA A 625 28.24 -11.34 17.83
N VAL A 626 27.67 -10.56 18.74
CA VAL A 626 26.86 -9.37 18.45
C VAL A 626 27.69 -8.28 17.79
N ALA A 627 28.86 -7.95 18.35
CA ALA A 627 29.73 -6.89 17.79
C ALA A 627 30.24 -7.23 16.39
N LEU A 628 30.69 -8.45 16.17
CA LEU A 628 31.17 -8.92 14.87
C LEU A 628 30.03 -9.02 13.84
N GLY A 629 28.86 -9.52 14.26
CA GLY A 629 27.67 -9.56 13.41
C GLY A 629 27.29 -8.18 12.93
N LEU A 630 27.20 -7.18 13.82
CA LEU A 630 26.90 -5.79 13.48
C LEU A 630 27.99 -5.18 12.59
N ALA A 631 29.27 -5.39 12.90
CA ALA A 631 30.36 -4.84 12.09
C ALA A 631 30.37 -5.39 10.65
N LYS A 632 30.00 -6.66 10.46
CA LYS A 632 29.96 -7.29 9.13
C LYS A 632 28.71 -6.90 8.32
N THR A 633 27.62 -6.53 8.96
CA THR A 633 26.33 -6.31 8.29
C THR A 633 25.87 -4.85 8.26
N GLY A 634 26.29 -4.04 9.22
CA GLY A 634 25.77 -2.69 9.45
C GLY A 634 25.81 -1.82 8.20
N ARG A 635 26.92 -1.82 7.46
CA ARG A 635 27.05 -1.07 6.20
C ARG A 635 26.03 -1.50 5.14
N ILE A 636 25.82 -2.80 4.96
CA ILE A 636 24.94 -3.34 3.92
C ILE A 636 23.49 -3.02 4.29
N VAL A 637 23.11 -3.26 5.53
CA VAL A 637 21.75 -2.99 6.03
C VAL A 637 21.42 -1.51 5.95
N THR A 638 22.34 -0.62 6.33
CA THR A 638 22.11 0.83 6.22
C THR A 638 21.99 1.27 4.77
N ALA A 639 22.83 0.77 3.87
CA ALA A 639 22.76 1.11 2.46
C ALA A 639 21.44 0.64 1.82
N ALA A 640 21.03 -0.59 2.10
CA ALA A 640 19.78 -1.16 1.63
C ALA A 640 18.57 -0.37 2.15
N GLY A 641 18.55 -0.07 3.46
CA GLY A 641 17.49 0.75 4.04
C GLY A 641 17.41 2.17 3.49
N LEU A 642 18.56 2.80 3.18
CA LEU A 642 18.57 4.12 2.54
C LEU A 642 18.04 4.08 1.09
N VAL A 643 18.31 3.00 0.36
CA VAL A 643 17.72 2.82 -0.98
C VAL A 643 16.20 2.65 -0.89
N MET A 644 15.72 1.85 0.06
CA MET A 644 14.27 1.69 0.27
C MET A 644 13.62 2.97 0.77
N PHE A 645 14.27 3.70 1.68
CA PHE A 645 13.83 5.03 2.10
C PHE A 645 13.64 5.95 0.89
N ALA A 646 14.62 6.00 -0.01
CA ALA A 646 14.55 6.82 -1.22
C ALA A 646 13.44 6.36 -2.18
N ALA A 647 13.23 5.04 -2.31
CA ALA A 647 12.14 4.49 -3.12
C ALA A 647 10.77 4.93 -2.58
N PHE A 648 10.55 4.83 -1.26
CA PHE A 648 9.27 5.25 -0.68
C PHE A 648 9.08 6.78 -0.65
N MET A 649 10.16 7.55 -0.52
CA MET A 649 10.11 9.00 -0.69
C MET A 649 9.69 9.42 -2.11
N GLY A 650 9.82 8.53 -3.10
CA GLY A 650 9.26 8.74 -4.43
C GLY A 650 7.74 8.93 -4.44
N PHE A 651 6.99 8.24 -3.55
CA PHE A 651 5.55 8.47 -3.40
C PHE A 651 5.23 9.84 -2.78
N VAL A 652 6.09 10.33 -1.86
CA VAL A 652 5.89 11.63 -1.21
C VAL A 652 6.01 12.77 -2.22
N ALA A 653 6.79 12.58 -3.28
CA ALA A 653 6.92 13.55 -4.36
C ALA A 653 5.75 13.54 -5.36
N GLY A 654 4.78 12.62 -5.21
CA GLY A 654 3.58 12.56 -6.02
C GLY A 654 2.55 13.63 -5.64
N SER A 655 1.44 13.66 -6.36
CA SER A 655 0.40 14.69 -6.26
C SER A 655 -0.83 14.24 -5.47
N ILE A 656 -0.92 12.94 -5.11
CA ILE A 656 -2.07 12.33 -4.43
C ILE A 656 -1.75 12.14 -2.95
N VAL A 657 -2.54 12.77 -2.08
CA VAL A 657 -2.30 12.80 -0.62
C VAL A 657 -2.24 11.39 -0.01
N GLY A 658 -3.11 10.48 -0.39
CA GLY A 658 -3.06 9.09 0.10
C GLY A 658 -1.74 8.39 -0.22
N LEU A 659 -1.19 8.58 -1.43
CA LEU A 659 0.12 8.04 -1.80
C LEU A 659 1.26 8.74 -1.04
N GLN A 660 1.15 10.06 -0.80
CA GLN A 660 2.13 10.80 0.00
C GLN A 660 2.16 10.30 1.45
N GLN A 661 0.99 10.13 2.09
CA GLN A 661 0.86 9.56 3.43
C GLN A 661 1.45 8.16 3.50
N PHE A 662 1.11 7.31 2.54
CA PHE A 662 1.62 5.95 2.45
C PHE A 662 3.14 5.91 2.29
N GLY A 663 3.69 6.67 1.34
CA GLY A 663 5.12 6.75 1.06
C GLY A 663 5.92 7.28 2.25
N PHE A 664 5.43 8.34 2.89
CA PHE A 664 6.05 8.92 4.08
C PHE A 664 6.05 7.92 5.24
N GLY A 665 4.92 7.27 5.52
CA GLY A 665 4.81 6.29 6.58
C GLY A 665 5.78 5.12 6.40
N LEU A 666 5.90 4.57 5.19
CA LEU A 666 6.86 3.53 4.86
C LEU A 666 8.31 4.01 4.96
N ALA A 667 8.60 5.19 4.40
CA ALA A 667 9.95 5.76 4.43
C ALA A 667 10.42 5.98 5.87
N VAL A 668 9.59 6.60 6.71
CA VAL A 668 9.90 6.83 8.13
C VAL A 668 10.05 5.50 8.88
N ALA A 669 9.16 4.53 8.65
CA ALA A 669 9.26 3.22 9.29
C ALA A 669 10.59 2.54 8.99
N ILE A 670 11.02 2.51 7.72
CA ILE A 670 12.31 1.93 7.32
C ILE A 670 13.48 2.72 7.90
N LEU A 671 13.41 4.04 7.89
CA LEU A 671 14.48 4.89 8.45
C LEU A 671 14.67 4.63 9.94
N LEU A 672 13.59 4.58 10.72
CA LEU A 672 13.60 4.29 12.15
C LEU A 672 14.09 2.86 12.41
N ASP A 673 13.65 1.90 11.61
CA ASP A 673 14.05 0.50 11.73
C ASP A 673 15.56 0.34 11.52
N VAL A 674 16.09 0.85 10.41
CA VAL A 674 17.52 0.69 10.06
C VAL A 674 18.43 1.50 10.99
N SER A 675 18.03 2.70 11.40
CA SER A 675 18.87 3.60 12.21
C SER A 675 18.74 3.32 13.71
N ILE A 676 17.54 3.42 14.28
CA ILE A 676 17.33 3.32 15.74
C ILE A 676 17.20 1.88 16.18
N VAL A 677 16.31 1.11 15.52
CA VAL A 677 16.03 -0.25 15.99
C VAL A 677 17.23 -1.15 15.77
N ARG A 678 17.77 -1.22 14.55
CA ARG A 678 18.85 -2.19 14.22
C ARG A 678 20.23 -1.76 14.67
N ALA A 679 20.53 -0.46 14.56
CA ALA A 679 21.86 0.01 14.94
C ALA A 679 22.05 0.11 16.44
N LEU A 680 20.97 0.41 17.21
CA LEU A 680 21.06 0.69 18.64
C LEU A 680 20.26 -0.31 19.49
N LEU A 681 18.96 -0.47 19.22
CA LEU A 681 18.05 -1.20 20.10
C LEU A 681 18.26 -2.73 20.02
N VAL A 682 18.44 -3.30 18.81
CA VAL A 682 18.71 -4.73 18.64
C VAL A 682 20.01 -5.16 19.34
N PRO A 683 21.18 -4.51 19.12
CA PRO A 683 22.40 -4.88 19.82
C PRO A 683 22.29 -4.72 21.35
N SER A 684 21.61 -3.66 21.83
CA SER A 684 21.38 -3.43 23.26
C SER A 684 20.55 -4.55 23.89
N ALA A 685 19.45 -4.93 23.25
CA ALA A 685 18.58 -6.02 23.69
C ALA A 685 19.31 -7.38 23.64
N MET A 686 20.11 -7.63 22.59
CA MET A 686 20.92 -8.85 22.48
C MET A 686 21.95 -8.97 23.59
N GLU A 687 22.49 -7.84 24.04
CA GLU A 687 23.46 -7.84 25.17
C GLU A 687 22.74 -8.07 26.49
N LEU A 688 21.57 -7.42 26.72
CA LEU A 688 20.78 -7.60 27.95
C LEU A 688 20.33 -9.05 28.16
N PHE A 689 19.87 -9.68 27.09
CA PHE A 689 19.40 -11.07 27.15
C PHE A 689 20.55 -12.10 27.11
N GLY A 690 21.73 -11.73 26.63
CA GLY A 690 22.93 -12.55 26.64
C GLY A 690 22.70 -13.92 26.00
N ARG A 691 23.05 -15.00 26.77
CA ARG A 691 22.91 -16.38 26.27
C ARG A 691 21.48 -16.84 26.04
N TRP A 692 20.46 -16.20 26.64
CA TRP A 692 19.06 -16.53 26.45
C TRP A 692 18.58 -16.27 24.99
N ASN A 693 19.24 -15.37 24.28
CA ASN A 693 18.98 -15.17 22.84
C ASN A 693 19.10 -16.44 22.00
N TRP A 694 19.87 -17.41 22.45
CA TRP A 694 20.25 -18.59 21.68
C TRP A 694 19.55 -19.87 22.12
N TRP A 695 18.64 -19.78 23.09
CA TRP A 695 18.03 -20.92 23.75
C TRP A 695 16.78 -21.44 23.00
N LEU A 696 16.79 -22.78 22.77
CA LEU A 696 15.62 -23.52 22.28
C LEU A 696 15.51 -24.86 23.04
N PRO A 697 14.42 -25.08 23.82
CA PRO A 697 14.18 -26.34 24.53
C PRO A 697 14.08 -27.55 23.59
N GLY A 698 14.53 -28.71 24.02
CA GLY A 698 14.51 -29.93 23.23
C GLY A 698 13.10 -30.37 22.79
N ASN A 699 12.07 -30.13 23.60
CA ASN A 699 10.69 -30.45 23.28
C ASN A 699 10.17 -29.62 22.09
N VAL A 700 10.41 -28.29 22.13
CA VAL A 700 10.03 -27.39 21.03
C VAL A 700 10.83 -27.69 19.77
N ALA A 701 12.14 -28.01 19.90
CA ALA A 701 13.00 -28.37 18.78
C ALA A 701 12.50 -29.63 18.05
N ARG A 702 11.95 -30.62 18.79
CA ARG A 702 11.36 -31.84 18.20
C ARG A 702 10.10 -31.53 17.38
N VAL A 703 9.20 -30.71 17.92
CA VAL A 703 7.98 -30.29 17.22
C VAL A 703 8.32 -29.55 15.92
N LEU A 704 9.29 -28.66 15.97
CA LEU A 704 9.73 -27.85 14.83
C LEU A 704 10.64 -28.62 13.85
N ARG A 705 11.03 -29.85 14.18
CA ARG A 705 11.98 -30.67 13.40
C ARG A 705 13.31 -29.95 13.14
N VAL A 706 13.82 -29.25 14.16
CA VAL A 706 15.10 -28.53 14.14
C VAL A 706 16.04 -29.03 15.25
N LYS A 707 17.33 -28.74 15.11
CA LYS A 707 18.31 -29.12 16.15
C LYS A 707 18.06 -28.26 17.40
N PRO A 708 18.06 -28.85 18.63
CA PRO A 708 17.99 -28.08 19.87
C PRO A 708 19.19 -27.15 20.01
N SER A 709 18.99 -26.03 20.68
CA SER A 709 20.03 -25.03 20.95
C SER A 709 20.16 -24.84 22.48
N PRO A 710 21.12 -25.49 23.14
CA PRO A 710 21.32 -25.40 24.58
C PRO A 710 21.88 -24.03 24.99
N LEU A 711 21.69 -23.64 26.26
CA LEU A 711 22.15 -22.38 26.84
C LEU A 711 23.67 -22.24 26.91
N ALA A 712 24.41 -23.35 26.97
CA ALA A 712 25.88 -23.35 26.98
C ALA A 712 26.41 -23.61 25.56
N PRO A 713 27.39 -22.83 25.05
CA PRO A 713 28.08 -23.18 23.83
C PRO A 713 28.75 -24.55 24.04
N LYS A 714 28.75 -25.41 23.00
CA LYS A 714 29.56 -26.62 23.03
C LYS A 714 31.02 -26.20 23.25
N SER A 715 31.62 -26.53 24.41
CA SER A 715 33.05 -26.42 24.61
C SER A 715 33.72 -27.16 23.44
N ARG A 716 34.57 -26.48 22.66
CA ARG A 716 35.47 -27.18 21.75
C ARG A 716 36.25 -28.17 22.64
N PRO A 717 36.36 -29.45 22.23
CA PRO A 717 37.36 -30.31 22.86
C PRO A 717 38.67 -29.55 22.75
N ALA A 718 39.33 -29.37 23.92
CA ALA A 718 40.67 -28.82 24.00
C ALA A 718 41.49 -29.54 22.93
N MET A 719 42.09 -28.79 21.99
CA MET A 719 43.10 -29.37 21.11
C MET A 719 44.16 -29.93 22.04
N SER A 720 44.27 -31.25 22.13
CA SER A 720 45.37 -31.90 22.82
C SER A 720 46.64 -31.33 22.18
N PRO A 721 47.61 -30.88 22.98
CA PRO A 721 48.88 -30.50 22.44
C PRO A 721 49.48 -31.81 21.87
N SER A 722 49.45 -31.91 20.52
CA SER A 722 50.21 -32.92 19.81
C SER A 722 51.67 -32.67 20.16
N GLY A 723 52.22 -33.56 20.98
CA GLY A 723 53.63 -33.58 21.35
C GLY A 723 54.53 -33.61 20.11
N ARG A 724 55.59 -32.91 20.31
CA ARG A 724 56.95 -32.93 19.72
C ARG A 724 57.18 -33.73 18.44
#